data_0042e2cafe84ffc418272b928f7fe74e
#
_entry.id   0042e2cafe84ffc418272b928f7fe74e
#
_cell.length_a   1.000
_cell.length_b   1.000
_cell.length_c   1.000
_cell.angle_alpha   90.00
_cell.angle_beta   90.00
_cell.angle_gamma   90.00
#
_symmetry.space_group_name_H-M   'P 1'
#
loop_
_entity.id
_entity.type
_entity.pdbx_description
1 polymer ?
#
loop_
_entity_poly.entity_id
_entity_poly.type
_entity_poly.pdbx_seq_one_letter_code
_entity_poly.pdbx_strand_id
1 'polypeptide(L)'
;MRTPLLTSAAGLPLVVAMMSVSAQAADFVATDIGFTGLQRLTPDSLYPVLPISVGDMVTDASLATSIKALYATDNFANIQSRVEGSQLTFDVVERPVIAEVNFEGNQLIPKEGLEQGLENAGLSVGDVLKQATLQGVANELQQQYISQGYYNSSIEVDQTLLDGNRVKLDVRFIEGKAAKVVDINIIGNQHFSDEEIKDVFAVKETSWANIISKSDRYAKEKLGASLENLKALYQNDGYVRFNVDNAILNISEDKKSVFIEISLTEGDQYQFGDISFLGEPKFDVNDLSELVTFNADEQYSQAKLDATTAALKNRYGNEGYYLAQIRPVPRINDDTKIVDVDYYIDPVRPIYVRRINFNGNIKTQDEVLRREMRQLEGSLASNEKIQLSRTRLLRTGFFKTVNVDVRSVPNQPDQVDVNYTVEEQPSGSSTIAAGYSQSGGVTFQLDLTQNNFMGTGNRVNAALSRSETRDSYSLGYTDPYFTENGVSQGVSAYYRETKYDDRNVSNYVTDSYGATLNYSYPVDETKRISAGINIDNTEVRGGRFLGVSNVDQIVDDGGSFSEIVDDSGDPIKGASTFKNDYTSYNLLLGWDYSTLDRPVFPTKGMSHSVDATIGFGDADYQKAIYRGNVYYPIYKDVI
;
A
#
# COMPACT_ATOMS: atom_id res chain seq x y z
N MET A 1 -37.08 44.98 44.63
CA MET A 1 -37.04 45.18 46.10
C MET A 1 -35.78 44.56 46.67
N ARG A 2 -34.98 45.41 47.28
CA ARG A 2 -33.90 45.14 48.24
C ARG A 2 -32.61 44.51 47.74
N THR A 3 -31.70 45.39 47.36
CA THR A 3 -30.23 45.26 47.64
C THR A 3 -29.97 45.22 49.15
N PRO A 4 -28.84 44.67 49.57
CA PRO A 4 -27.95 45.50 50.39
C PRO A 4 -26.53 45.57 49.86
N LEU A 5 -26.02 46.81 49.92
CA LEU A 5 -24.64 47.21 49.98
C LEU A 5 -23.91 46.56 51.18
N LEU A 6 -22.62 46.20 50.97
CA LEU A 6 -21.63 46.18 52.04
C LEU A 6 -20.24 46.50 51.47
N THR A 7 -19.89 47.72 51.69
CA THR A 7 -18.66 48.34 52.23
C THR A 7 -17.29 47.79 51.79
N SER A 8 -16.60 48.72 51.18
CA SER A 8 -15.20 48.85 50.87
C SER A 8 -14.29 48.64 52.09
N ALA A 9 -13.21 47.87 51.90
CA ALA A 9 -11.98 48.09 52.64
C ALA A 9 -10.85 48.25 51.61
N ALA A 10 -10.40 49.52 51.52
CA ALA A 10 -9.23 49.90 50.78
C ALA A 10 -7.98 49.41 51.52
N GLY A 11 -7.33 48.36 50.97
CA GLY A 11 -5.98 47.98 51.31
C GLY A 11 -5.03 48.52 50.24
N LEU A 12 -4.30 49.58 50.56
CA LEU A 12 -3.14 50.04 49.77
C LEU A 12 -2.11 48.92 49.69
N PRO A 13 -1.64 48.52 48.52
CA PRO A 13 -0.42 47.76 48.41
C PRO A 13 0.76 48.71 48.63
N LEU A 14 1.50 48.47 49.67
CA LEU A 14 2.82 49.04 49.88
C LEU A 14 3.73 48.53 48.76
N VAL A 15 3.94 49.35 47.76
CA VAL A 15 4.95 49.14 46.72
C VAL A 15 6.30 49.35 47.37
N VAL A 16 6.89 48.29 47.90
CA VAL A 16 8.32 48.26 48.20
C VAL A 16 9.04 48.21 46.87
N ALA A 17 9.45 49.38 46.38
CA ALA A 17 10.42 49.51 45.32
C ALA A 17 11.74 48.88 45.83
N MET A 18 11.94 47.60 45.56
CA MET A 18 13.29 47.02 45.57
C MET A 18 14.03 47.69 44.41
N MET A 19 14.82 48.72 44.73
CA MET A 19 15.90 49.16 43.86
C MET A 19 16.86 47.95 43.75
N SER A 20 16.73 47.20 42.67
CA SER A 20 17.78 46.32 42.21
C SER A 20 18.96 47.20 41.83
N VAL A 21 19.90 47.34 42.75
CA VAL A 21 21.25 47.79 42.44
C VAL A 21 21.78 46.75 41.46
N SER A 22 21.81 47.11 40.19
CA SER A 22 22.60 46.39 39.18
C SER A 22 24.06 46.56 39.59
N ALA A 23 24.59 45.66 40.41
CA ALA A 23 26.02 45.53 40.56
C ALA A 23 26.56 45.12 39.18
N GLN A 24 27.06 46.11 38.40
CA GLN A 24 27.90 45.84 37.25
C GLN A 24 29.07 45.05 37.78
N ALA A 25 29.15 43.77 37.45
CA ALA A 25 30.27 42.93 37.80
C ALA A 25 31.50 43.54 37.13
N ALA A 26 32.45 44.01 37.90
CA ALA A 26 33.72 44.48 37.35
C ALA A 26 34.37 43.31 36.62
N ASP A 27 34.95 43.57 35.44
CA ASP A 27 35.73 42.57 34.69
C ASP A 27 36.77 41.93 35.65
N PHE A 28 36.83 40.62 35.67
CA PHE A 28 37.75 39.88 36.55
C PHE A 28 38.43 38.74 35.77
N VAL A 29 39.60 38.32 36.25
CA VAL A 29 40.27 37.13 35.73
C VAL A 29 39.78 35.92 36.47
N ALA A 30 39.21 34.93 35.77
CA ALA A 30 38.71 33.70 36.37
C ALA A 30 39.87 32.84 36.93
N THR A 31 39.96 32.65 38.22
CA THR A 31 40.93 31.74 38.85
C THR A 31 40.41 30.32 38.97
N ASP A 32 39.09 30.18 38.94
CA ASP A 32 38.40 28.88 38.95
C ASP A 32 37.02 29.00 38.28
N ILE A 33 36.60 27.93 37.57
CA ILE A 33 35.29 27.82 36.94
C ILE A 33 34.67 26.51 37.41
N GLY A 34 33.55 26.62 38.13
CA GLY A 34 32.87 25.48 38.73
C GLY A 34 31.43 25.33 38.25
N PHE A 35 30.86 24.16 38.47
CA PHE A 35 29.44 23.86 38.23
C PHE A 35 28.82 23.28 39.50
N THR A 36 27.62 23.73 39.84
CA THR A 36 26.78 23.16 40.90
C THR A 36 25.44 22.74 40.36
N GLY A 37 24.82 21.71 40.93
CA GLY A 37 23.53 21.19 40.50
C GLY A 37 23.60 20.12 39.41
N LEU A 38 24.81 19.70 39.01
CA LEU A 38 24.99 18.57 38.10
C LEU A 38 24.60 17.25 38.76
N GLN A 39 23.89 16.39 38.04
CA GLN A 39 23.44 15.07 38.49
C GLN A 39 23.91 13.94 37.59
N ARG A 40 23.89 14.17 36.29
CA ARG A 40 24.25 13.20 35.25
C ARG A 40 25.52 13.60 34.50
N LEU A 41 25.66 14.87 34.21
CA LEU A 41 26.83 15.41 33.51
C LEU A 41 27.99 15.63 34.47
N THR A 42 29.21 15.49 33.95
CA THR A 42 30.43 15.81 34.67
C THR A 42 30.92 17.19 34.26
N PRO A 43 31.58 17.96 35.18
CA PRO A 43 32.18 19.25 34.83
C PRO A 43 33.11 19.16 33.62
N ASP A 44 33.87 18.07 33.48
CA ASP A 44 34.83 17.85 32.41
C ASP A 44 34.16 17.79 31.00
N SER A 45 32.90 17.36 30.94
CA SER A 45 32.14 17.33 29.69
C SER A 45 31.65 18.72 29.26
N LEU A 46 31.63 19.68 30.15
CA LEU A 46 31.08 21.02 29.92
C LEU A 46 32.19 22.07 29.67
N TYR A 47 33.40 21.88 30.19
CA TYR A 47 34.51 22.83 29.92
C TYR A 47 34.78 23.05 28.43
N PRO A 48 34.76 22.05 27.53
CA PRO A 48 34.96 22.26 26.09
C PRO A 48 33.86 23.09 25.43
N VAL A 49 32.68 23.18 26.04
CA VAL A 49 31.52 23.94 25.51
C VAL A 49 31.63 25.42 25.87
N LEU A 50 32.36 25.74 26.96
CA LEU A 50 32.53 27.12 27.41
C LEU A 50 33.48 27.88 26.50
N PRO A 51 33.13 29.12 26.05
CA PRO A 51 34.03 30.00 25.30
C PRO A 51 35.04 30.73 26.21
N ILE A 52 35.07 30.43 27.51
CA ILE A 52 35.97 30.98 28.53
C ILE A 52 36.71 29.86 29.25
N SER A 53 37.97 30.11 29.63
CA SER A 53 38.83 29.20 30.36
C SER A 53 39.37 29.83 31.63
N VAL A 54 39.91 29.03 32.55
CA VAL A 54 40.60 29.54 33.71
C VAL A 54 41.80 30.36 33.27
N GLY A 55 41.92 31.59 33.79
CA GLY A 55 42.93 32.56 33.38
C GLY A 55 42.42 33.64 32.39
N ASP A 56 41.22 33.47 31.80
CA ASP A 56 40.64 34.46 30.92
C ASP A 56 39.96 35.60 31.69
N MET A 57 39.90 36.75 31.03
CA MET A 57 39.13 37.90 31.53
C MET A 57 37.66 37.66 31.30
N VAL A 58 36.87 37.57 32.34
CA VAL A 58 35.41 37.41 32.30
C VAL A 58 34.75 38.76 32.28
N THR A 59 33.99 39.03 31.24
CA THR A 59 33.15 40.21 31.05
C THR A 59 31.67 39.79 30.99
N ASP A 60 30.75 40.71 31.16
CA ASP A 60 29.32 40.43 31.03
C ASP A 60 28.99 39.80 29.66
N ALA A 61 29.68 40.20 28.61
CA ALA A 61 29.49 39.67 27.23
C ALA A 61 29.99 38.23 27.12
N SER A 62 31.18 37.90 27.68
CA SER A 62 31.72 36.53 27.68
C SER A 62 30.90 35.59 28.55
N LEU A 63 30.38 36.10 29.68
CA LEU A 63 29.47 35.37 30.57
C LEU A 63 28.14 35.05 29.87
N ALA A 64 27.53 36.03 29.22
CA ALA A 64 26.29 35.83 28.45
C ALA A 64 26.48 34.84 27.29
N THR A 65 27.66 34.87 26.62
CA THR A 65 28.02 33.93 25.58
C THR A 65 28.17 32.52 26.13
N SER A 66 28.80 32.38 27.29
CA SER A 66 28.97 31.09 28.01
C SER A 66 27.63 30.48 28.39
N ILE A 67 26.74 31.28 28.97
CA ILE A 67 25.37 30.82 29.29
C ILE A 67 24.62 30.38 28.03
N LYS A 68 24.74 31.12 26.92
CA LYS A 68 24.12 30.73 25.63
C LYS A 68 24.71 29.42 25.09
N ALA A 69 26.02 29.22 25.20
CA ALA A 69 26.70 28.00 24.78
C ALA A 69 26.22 26.78 25.59
N LEU A 70 26.08 26.94 26.89
CA LEU A 70 25.53 25.90 27.76
C LEU A 70 24.07 25.59 27.43
N TYR A 71 23.21 26.60 27.21
CA TYR A 71 21.83 26.40 26.77
C TYR A 71 21.74 25.72 25.39
N ALA A 72 22.68 26.00 24.48
CA ALA A 72 22.72 25.39 23.18
C ALA A 72 22.98 23.86 23.21
N THR A 73 23.45 23.33 24.35
CA THR A 73 23.59 21.87 24.54
C THR A 73 22.25 21.18 24.80
N ASP A 74 21.18 21.94 25.02
CA ASP A 74 19.84 21.47 25.40
C ASP A 74 19.75 20.72 26.75
N ASN A 75 20.86 20.50 27.44
CA ASN A 75 20.90 19.69 28.65
C ASN A 75 20.32 20.40 29.90
N PHE A 76 20.13 21.71 29.85
CA PHE A 76 19.80 22.49 31.05
C PHE A 76 18.41 23.14 30.94
N ALA A 77 17.66 23.05 32.04
CA ALA A 77 16.40 23.75 32.22
C ALA A 77 16.61 25.19 32.74
N ASN A 78 17.61 25.39 33.59
CA ASN A 78 17.98 26.70 34.09
C ASN A 78 19.51 26.78 34.27
N ILE A 79 20.08 27.95 34.05
CA ILE A 79 21.49 28.26 34.26
C ILE A 79 21.57 29.65 34.88
N GLN A 80 22.21 29.75 36.01
CA GLN A 80 22.55 31.00 36.67
C GLN A 80 24.04 31.04 36.91
N SER A 81 24.63 32.20 36.81
CA SER A 81 26.05 32.39 37.16
C SER A 81 26.18 33.13 38.47
N ARG A 82 27.13 32.69 39.27
CA ARG A 82 27.51 33.34 40.52
C ARG A 82 28.99 33.65 40.47
N VAL A 83 29.37 34.86 40.85
CA VAL A 83 30.75 35.31 40.93
C VAL A 83 31.09 35.61 42.40
N GLU A 84 32.08 34.93 42.94
CA GLU A 84 32.58 35.16 44.30
C GLU A 84 34.09 35.47 44.24
N GLY A 85 34.41 36.77 44.27
CA GLY A 85 35.78 37.23 44.03
C GLY A 85 36.26 36.95 42.60
N SER A 86 37.19 36.03 42.43
CA SER A 86 37.71 35.58 41.11
C SER A 86 37.22 34.19 40.71
N GLN A 87 36.29 33.59 41.48
CA GLN A 87 35.68 32.30 41.16
C GLN A 87 34.36 32.49 40.45
N LEU A 88 34.17 31.80 39.31
CA LEU A 88 32.91 31.75 38.54
C LEU A 88 32.26 30.39 38.73
N THR A 89 31.04 30.38 39.24
CA THR A 89 30.24 29.15 39.39
C THR A 89 28.97 29.26 38.57
N PHE A 90 28.70 28.22 37.77
CA PHE A 90 27.43 28.05 37.08
C PHE A 90 26.52 27.15 37.91
N ASP A 91 25.44 27.71 38.45
CA ASP A 91 24.38 26.96 39.12
C ASP A 91 23.41 26.48 38.05
N VAL A 92 23.38 25.18 37.80
CA VAL A 92 22.61 24.60 36.71
C VAL A 92 21.52 23.66 37.20
N VAL A 93 20.45 23.60 36.48
CA VAL A 93 19.38 22.59 36.64
C VAL A 93 19.37 21.75 35.37
N GLU A 94 19.85 20.51 35.50
CA GLU A 94 19.82 19.59 34.35
C GLU A 94 18.40 19.14 34.00
N ARG A 95 18.11 19.01 32.72
CA ARG A 95 16.90 18.34 32.24
C ARG A 95 17.06 16.83 32.38
N PRO A 96 16.02 16.10 32.80
CA PRO A 96 16.10 14.65 32.88
C PRO A 96 16.15 14.03 31.48
N VAL A 97 16.74 12.83 31.41
CA VAL A 97 16.77 12.00 30.19
C VAL A 97 15.63 10.99 30.25
N ILE A 98 14.95 10.78 29.12
CA ILE A 98 13.87 9.83 29.00
C ILE A 98 14.43 8.41 29.10
N ALA A 99 14.02 7.68 30.15
CA ALA A 99 14.44 6.30 30.39
C ALA A 99 13.46 5.27 29.78
N GLU A 100 12.17 5.62 29.80
CA GLU A 100 11.11 4.74 29.39
C GLU A 100 9.90 5.56 28.93
N VAL A 101 9.20 5.09 27.90
CA VAL A 101 7.92 5.65 27.46
C VAL A 101 6.91 4.51 27.36
N ASN A 102 5.81 4.65 28.06
CA ASN A 102 4.71 3.70 28.03
C ASN A 102 3.45 4.35 27.49
N PHE A 103 2.69 3.58 26.70
CA PHE A 103 1.41 4.01 26.16
C PHE A 103 0.30 3.10 26.69
N GLU A 104 -0.77 3.70 27.17
CA GLU A 104 -1.96 2.99 27.66
C GLU A 104 -3.23 3.57 27.03
N GLY A 105 -4.15 2.71 26.58
CA GLY A 105 -5.46 3.12 26.08
C GLY A 105 -5.51 3.56 24.63
N ASN A 106 -4.40 3.53 23.90
CA ASN A 106 -4.29 3.90 22.49
C ASN A 106 -4.85 2.80 21.56
N GLN A 107 -6.10 2.92 21.13
CA GLN A 107 -6.75 2.01 20.17
C GLN A 107 -6.78 2.59 18.75
N LEU A 108 -6.89 3.91 18.63
CA LEU A 108 -6.97 4.61 17.34
C LEU A 108 -5.60 4.68 16.66
N ILE A 109 -4.56 5.02 17.40
CA ILE A 109 -3.21 5.16 16.88
C ILE A 109 -2.37 3.97 17.38
N PRO A 110 -1.82 3.13 16.46
CA PRO A 110 -0.95 2.02 16.84
C PRO A 110 0.30 2.51 17.60
N LYS A 111 0.81 1.66 18.49
CA LYS A 111 1.98 1.96 19.31
C LYS A 111 3.20 2.37 18.47
N GLU A 112 3.44 1.67 17.38
CA GLU A 112 4.55 1.93 16.45
C GLU A 112 4.47 3.34 15.84
N GLY A 113 3.26 3.81 15.54
CA GLY A 113 3.04 5.18 15.03
C GLY A 113 3.30 6.26 16.10
N LEU A 114 2.96 5.97 17.35
CA LEU A 114 3.25 6.87 18.48
C LEU A 114 4.76 6.93 18.76
N GLU A 115 5.45 5.79 18.75
CA GLU A 115 6.91 5.71 18.94
C GLU A 115 7.63 6.51 17.84
N GLN A 116 7.25 6.33 16.58
CA GLN A 116 7.82 7.07 15.46
C GLN A 116 7.54 8.59 15.54
N GLY A 117 6.35 8.97 16.00
CA GLY A 117 5.99 10.38 16.25
C GLY A 117 6.87 11.02 17.31
N LEU A 118 7.11 10.32 18.42
CA LEU A 118 8.01 10.79 19.48
C LEU A 118 9.47 10.85 19.01
N GLU A 119 9.94 9.87 18.23
CA GLU A 119 11.28 9.87 17.65
C GLU A 119 11.50 11.10 16.77
N ASN A 120 10.55 11.39 15.88
CA ASN A 120 10.62 12.58 15.02
C ASN A 120 10.60 13.90 15.82
N ALA A 121 10.00 13.90 17.00
CA ALA A 121 9.97 15.05 17.89
C ALA A 121 11.19 15.15 18.81
N GLY A 122 12.11 14.17 18.82
CA GLY A 122 13.28 14.12 19.72
C GLY A 122 12.89 13.83 21.17
N LEU A 123 11.94 12.93 21.37
CA LEU A 123 11.44 12.46 22.68
C LEU A 123 11.56 10.93 22.83
N SER A 124 12.54 10.33 22.20
CA SER A 124 12.83 8.90 22.32
C SER A 124 13.56 8.56 23.62
N VAL A 125 13.61 7.29 23.94
CA VAL A 125 14.42 6.78 25.05
C VAL A 125 15.89 7.15 24.80
N GLY A 126 16.49 7.84 25.77
CA GLY A 126 17.85 8.40 25.67
C GLY A 126 17.91 9.90 25.36
N ASP A 127 16.82 10.50 24.89
CA ASP A 127 16.76 11.95 24.64
C ASP A 127 16.53 12.76 25.92
N VAL A 128 16.94 14.01 25.87
CA VAL A 128 16.72 14.97 26.97
C VAL A 128 15.27 15.47 26.91
N LEU A 129 14.55 15.35 28.01
CA LEU A 129 13.16 15.79 28.08
C LEU A 129 13.04 17.30 27.99
N LYS A 130 12.44 17.78 26.92
CA LYS A 130 12.03 19.19 26.73
C LYS A 130 10.54 19.31 27.00
N GLN A 131 10.18 19.95 28.11
CA GLN A 131 8.79 20.06 28.56
C GLN A 131 7.87 20.72 27.49
N ALA A 132 8.39 21.74 26.78
CA ALA A 132 7.65 22.42 25.74
C ALA A 132 7.37 21.49 24.54
N THR A 133 8.33 20.66 24.16
CA THR A 133 8.17 19.67 23.08
C THR A 133 7.16 18.60 23.48
N LEU A 134 7.25 18.07 24.71
CA LEU A 134 6.30 17.08 25.21
C LEU A 134 4.85 17.63 25.21
N GLN A 135 4.67 18.87 25.68
CA GLN A 135 3.36 19.52 25.66
C GLN A 135 2.88 19.77 24.23
N GLY A 136 3.79 20.14 23.32
CA GLY A 136 3.48 20.30 21.89
C GLY A 136 2.97 19.01 21.27
N VAL A 137 3.67 17.90 21.47
CA VAL A 137 3.28 16.57 20.97
C VAL A 137 1.95 16.13 21.58
N ALA A 138 1.76 16.29 22.88
CA ALA A 138 0.48 15.96 23.51
C ALA A 138 -0.70 16.75 22.92
N ASN A 139 -0.49 18.05 22.65
CA ASN A 139 -1.50 18.89 22.00
C ASN A 139 -1.76 18.46 20.55
N GLU A 140 -0.72 18.11 19.79
CA GLU A 140 -0.84 17.65 18.41
C GLU A 140 -1.61 16.31 18.34
N LEU A 141 -1.28 15.36 19.20
CA LEU A 141 -2.03 14.12 19.32
C LEU A 141 -3.48 14.38 19.71
N GLN A 142 -3.74 15.30 20.65
CA GLN A 142 -5.10 15.70 21.02
C GLN A 142 -5.88 16.26 19.80
N GLN A 143 -5.25 17.11 18.99
CA GLN A 143 -5.87 17.63 17.76
C GLN A 143 -6.12 16.53 16.73
N GLN A 144 -5.25 15.55 16.63
CA GLN A 144 -5.44 14.40 15.77
C GLN A 144 -6.67 13.57 16.18
N TYR A 145 -6.87 13.33 17.47
CA TYR A 145 -8.09 12.68 17.98
C TYR A 145 -9.35 13.50 17.69
N ILE A 146 -9.28 14.82 17.89
CA ILE A 146 -10.40 15.74 17.58
C ILE A 146 -10.73 15.71 16.08
N SER A 147 -9.73 15.70 15.19
CA SER A 147 -9.93 15.65 13.74
C SER A 147 -10.64 14.37 13.28
N GLN A 148 -10.46 13.28 14.04
CA GLN A 148 -11.13 11.99 13.84
C GLN A 148 -12.47 11.88 14.58
N GLY A 149 -12.97 13.01 15.14
CA GLY A 149 -14.27 13.07 15.81
C GLY A 149 -14.29 12.63 17.28
N TYR A 150 -13.13 12.41 17.89
CA TYR A 150 -13.04 12.03 19.31
C TYR A 150 -12.99 13.27 20.22
N TYR A 151 -14.07 14.01 20.27
CA TYR A 151 -14.15 15.29 21.01
C TYR A 151 -14.08 15.16 22.53
N ASN A 152 -14.29 13.96 23.07
CA ASN A 152 -14.15 13.65 24.50
C ASN A 152 -12.83 12.96 24.83
N SER A 153 -11.88 12.93 23.88
CA SER A 153 -10.56 12.38 24.15
C SER A 153 -9.76 13.30 25.08
N SER A 154 -8.91 12.72 25.92
CA SER A 154 -7.86 13.42 26.63
C SER A 154 -6.59 12.59 26.66
N ILE A 155 -5.46 13.28 26.64
CA ILE A 155 -4.14 12.67 26.72
C ILE A 155 -3.47 13.21 27.96
N GLU A 156 -3.19 12.32 28.89
CA GLU A 156 -2.52 12.62 30.16
C GLU A 156 -1.11 12.06 30.09
N VAL A 157 -0.14 12.87 30.48
CA VAL A 157 1.27 12.46 30.51
C VAL A 157 1.80 12.58 31.93
N ASP A 158 1.94 11.44 32.57
CA ASP A 158 2.53 11.34 33.91
C ASP A 158 4.04 11.20 33.79
N GLN A 159 4.77 11.96 34.59
CA GLN A 159 6.23 11.98 34.64
C GLN A 159 6.71 11.47 36.00
N THR A 160 7.42 10.35 35.98
CA THR A 160 8.01 9.77 37.18
C THR A 160 9.53 9.93 37.15
N LEU A 161 10.09 10.72 38.06
CA LEU A 161 11.54 10.88 38.18
C LEU A 161 12.17 9.59 38.74
N LEU A 162 13.26 9.18 38.13
CA LEU A 162 14.08 8.03 38.49
C LEU A 162 15.46 8.48 38.91
N ASP A 163 16.21 7.58 39.59
CA ASP A 163 17.58 7.84 39.98
C ASP A 163 18.48 8.22 38.79
N GLY A 164 19.43 9.13 39.00
CA GLY A 164 20.39 9.59 37.99
C GLY A 164 19.79 10.57 37.01
N ASN A 165 18.89 11.43 37.45
CA ASN A 165 18.21 12.46 36.63
C ASN A 165 17.58 11.88 35.35
N ARG A 166 16.88 10.78 35.50
CA ARG A 166 16.10 10.12 34.44
C ARG A 166 14.61 10.27 34.71
N VAL A 167 13.81 10.14 33.63
CA VAL A 167 12.36 10.23 33.72
C VAL A 167 11.69 9.10 32.95
N LYS A 168 10.66 8.53 33.55
CA LYS A 168 9.71 7.65 32.89
C LYS A 168 8.48 8.46 32.48
N LEU A 169 8.03 8.30 31.26
CA LEU A 169 6.81 8.92 30.72
C LEU A 169 5.73 7.86 30.59
N ASP A 170 4.64 8.01 31.28
CA ASP A 170 3.45 7.18 31.14
C ASP A 170 2.37 8.03 30.44
N VAL A 171 2.11 7.73 29.15
CA VAL A 171 1.17 8.46 28.30
C VAL A 171 -0.14 7.67 28.26
N ARG A 172 -1.17 8.23 28.89
CA ARG A 172 -2.49 7.61 28.99
C ARG A 172 -3.47 8.27 28.03
N PHE A 173 -4.08 7.48 27.16
CA PHE A 173 -5.10 7.90 26.22
C PHE A 173 -6.49 7.55 26.77
N ILE A 174 -7.31 8.55 26.96
CA ILE A 174 -8.73 8.38 27.25
C ILE A 174 -9.48 8.78 25.96
N GLU A 175 -9.65 7.81 25.07
CA GLU A 175 -10.15 8.11 23.71
C GLU A 175 -11.62 8.50 23.66
N GLY A 176 -12.44 7.90 24.53
CA GLY A 176 -13.89 8.09 24.46
C GLY A 176 -14.51 7.37 23.25
N LYS A 177 -15.53 7.97 22.67
CA LYS A 177 -16.21 7.48 21.46
C LYS A 177 -16.18 8.56 20.39
N ALA A 178 -15.97 8.15 19.13
CA ALA A 178 -16.08 9.07 18.00
C ALA A 178 -17.54 9.58 17.91
N ALA A 179 -17.68 10.86 17.68
CA ALA A 179 -18.96 11.49 17.45
C ALA A 179 -19.57 11.01 16.13
N LYS A 180 -20.88 10.83 16.13
CA LYS A 180 -21.65 10.35 14.98
C LYS A 180 -22.35 11.50 14.29
N VAL A 181 -22.35 11.47 12.97
CA VAL A 181 -23.13 12.42 12.17
C VAL A 181 -24.61 12.02 12.23
N VAL A 182 -25.40 12.86 12.84
CA VAL A 182 -26.85 12.62 13.02
C VAL A 182 -27.62 13.18 11.85
N ASP A 183 -27.23 14.36 11.36
CA ASP A 183 -27.96 15.06 10.32
C ASP A 183 -26.98 15.87 9.44
N ILE A 184 -27.29 15.92 8.15
CA ILE A 184 -26.59 16.73 7.15
C ILE A 184 -27.66 17.56 6.44
N ASN A 185 -27.70 18.86 6.74
CA ASN A 185 -28.60 19.81 6.14
C ASN A 185 -27.92 20.54 4.98
N ILE A 186 -28.57 20.57 3.82
CA ILE A 186 -28.03 21.21 2.61
C ILE A 186 -28.98 22.35 2.25
N ILE A 187 -28.40 23.52 2.00
CA ILE A 187 -29.15 24.76 1.72
C ILE A 187 -28.64 25.35 0.41
N GLY A 188 -29.57 25.64 -0.51
CA GLY A 188 -29.26 26.31 -1.77
C GLY A 188 -29.27 25.37 -2.99
N ASN A 189 -29.40 24.06 -2.79
CA ASN A 189 -29.53 23.10 -3.87
C ASN A 189 -30.95 23.17 -4.49
N GLN A 190 -30.99 23.23 -5.81
CA GLN A 190 -32.23 23.22 -6.61
C GLN A 190 -32.21 22.13 -7.69
N HIS A 191 -31.02 21.83 -8.21
CA HIS A 191 -30.83 20.86 -9.30
C HIS A 191 -30.75 19.42 -8.77
N PHE A 192 -29.87 19.17 -7.82
CA PHE A 192 -29.76 17.86 -7.18
C PHE A 192 -30.57 17.83 -5.89
N SER A 193 -31.21 16.71 -5.63
CA SER A 193 -31.89 16.46 -4.35
C SER A 193 -30.86 16.23 -3.22
N ASP A 194 -31.31 16.43 -1.98
CA ASP A 194 -30.47 16.13 -0.79
C ASP A 194 -29.96 14.69 -0.79
N GLU A 195 -30.79 13.73 -1.24
CA GLU A 195 -30.40 12.31 -1.30
C GLU A 195 -29.28 12.08 -2.29
N GLU A 196 -29.36 12.64 -3.50
CA GLU A 196 -28.30 12.53 -4.52
C GLU A 196 -26.98 13.16 -4.05
N ILE A 197 -27.07 14.31 -3.37
CA ILE A 197 -25.87 14.96 -2.78
C ILE A 197 -25.29 14.11 -1.65
N LYS A 198 -26.14 13.63 -0.73
CA LYS A 198 -25.71 12.78 0.38
C LYS A 198 -25.12 11.44 -0.11
N ASP A 199 -25.50 10.95 -1.28
CA ASP A 199 -24.98 9.72 -1.86
C ASP A 199 -23.51 9.82 -2.28
N VAL A 200 -23.05 10.99 -2.69
CA VAL A 200 -21.63 11.20 -3.04
C VAL A 200 -20.75 11.52 -1.84
N PHE A 201 -21.33 11.75 -0.67
CA PHE A 201 -20.57 12.07 0.54
C PHE A 201 -19.81 10.86 1.09
N ALA A 202 -18.58 11.07 1.49
CA ALA A 202 -17.77 10.08 2.21
C ALA A 202 -18.23 9.90 3.66
N VAL A 203 -18.79 10.96 4.27
CA VAL A 203 -19.43 10.93 5.58
C VAL A 203 -20.93 10.69 5.39
N LYS A 204 -21.51 9.79 6.17
CA LYS A 204 -22.93 9.42 6.08
C LYS A 204 -23.64 9.71 7.39
N GLU A 205 -24.94 9.98 7.32
CA GLU A 205 -25.80 10.06 8.50
C GLU A 205 -25.90 8.71 9.21
N THR A 206 -26.14 8.73 10.50
CA THR A 206 -26.31 7.51 11.32
C THR A 206 -27.57 6.77 10.88
N SER A 207 -27.41 5.55 10.38
CA SER A 207 -28.49 4.64 10.03
C SER A 207 -28.16 3.21 10.48
N TRP A 208 -29.16 2.34 10.54
CA TRP A 208 -28.95 0.93 10.87
C TRP A 208 -28.03 0.21 9.86
N ALA A 209 -28.01 0.64 8.60
CA ALA A 209 -27.17 0.08 7.55
C ALA A 209 -25.68 0.44 7.73
N ASN A 210 -25.36 1.50 8.47
CA ASN A 210 -23.99 2.01 8.66
C ASN A 210 -23.27 1.43 9.89
N ILE A 211 -23.90 0.52 10.64
CA ILE A 211 -23.33 -0.08 11.87
C ILE A 211 -22.01 -0.81 11.57
N ILE A 212 -21.92 -1.46 10.42
CA ILE A 212 -20.72 -2.25 10.03
C ILE A 212 -19.66 -1.35 9.38
N SER A 213 -20.07 -0.41 8.51
CA SER A 213 -19.14 0.42 7.70
C SER A 213 -18.47 1.51 8.51
N LYS A 214 -19.02 1.91 9.67
CA LYS A 214 -18.56 3.05 10.48
C LYS A 214 -18.48 4.37 9.67
N SER A 215 -19.26 4.48 8.59
CA SER A 215 -19.29 5.67 7.72
C SER A 215 -20.00 6.85 8.38
N ASP A 216 -20.78 6.60 9.42
CA ASP A 216 -21.47 7.59 10.26
C ASP A 216 -20.56 8.29 11.28
N ARG A 217 -19.29 7.88 11.40
CA ARG A 217 -18.34 8.54 12.30
C ARG A 217 -17.76 9.76 11.61
N TYR A 218 -17.85 10.88 12.30
CA TYR A 218 -17.23 12.11 11.80
C TYR A 218 -15.71 11.98 11.75
N ALA A 219 -15.13 12.48 10.66
CA ALA A 219 -13.71 12.81 10.55
C ALA A 219 -13.56 14.01 9.62
N LYS A 220 -12.64 14.91 9.94
CA LYS A 220 -12.42 16.14 9.16
C LYS A 220 -12.06 15.82 7.70
N GLU A 221 -11.24 14.81 7.48
CA GLU A 221 -10.84 14.36 6.16
C GLU A 221 -12.03 13.82 5.35
N LYS A 222 -12.96 13.10 6.01
CA LYS A 222 -14.18 12.62 5.35
C LYS A 222 -15.10 13.78 4.94
N LEU A 223 -15.23 14.79 5.79
CA LEU A 223 -16.00 15.99 5.43
C LEU A 223 -15.33 16.72 4.26
N GLY A 224 -14.00 16.92 4.29
CA GLY A 224 -13.26 17.48 3.18
C GLY A 224 -13.49 16.73 1.87
N ALA A 225 -13.34 15.40 1.90
CA ALA A 225 -13.61 14.54 0.74
C ALA A 225 -15.08 14.63 0.27
N SER A 226 -16.04 14.78 1.19
CA SER A 226 -17.46 14.97 0.85
C SER A 226 -17.69 16.29 0.10
N LEU A 227 -17.04 17.37 0.54
CA LEU A 227 -17.14 18.69 -0.12
C LEU A 227 -16.47 18.69 -1.51
N GLU A 228 -15.34 17.99 -1.67
CA GLU A 228 -14.70 17.81 -2.98
C GLU A 228 -15.57 16.95 -3.92
N ASN A 229 -16.18 15.87 -3.41
CA ASN A 229 -17.12 15.06 -4.18
C ASN A 229 -18.37 15.86 -4.59
N LEU A 230 -18.88 16.71 -3.70
CA LEU A 230 -19.99 17.60 -3.99
C LEU A 230 -19.63 18.58 -5.11
N LYS A 231 -18.46 19.21 -5.02
CA LYS A 231 -17.95 20.10 -6.07
C LYS A 231 -17.80 19.37 -7.40
N ALA A 232 -17.24 18.16 -7.38
CA ALA A 232 -17.09 17.32 -8.56
C ALA A 232 -18.45 16.94 -9.16
N LEU A 233 -19.46 16.64 -8.34
CA LEU A 233 -20.82 16.32 -8.79
C LEU A 233 -21.38 17.46 -9.63
N TYR A 234 -21.39 18.68 -9.10
CA TYR A 234 -21.91 19.87 -9.79
C TYR A 234 -21.06 20.25 -11.01
N GLN A 235 -19.74 20.25 -10.88
CA GLN A 235 -18.85 20.61 -11.99
C GLN A 235 -18.87 19.60 -13.13
N ASN A 236 -19.17 18.34 -12.86
CA ASN A 236 -19.35 17.33 -13.90
C ASN A 236 -20.72 17.40 -14.57
N ASP A 237 -21.66 18.10 -13.97
CA ASP A 237 -23.00 18.36 -14.52
C ASP A 237 -23.14 19.79 -15.05
N GLY A 238 -22.04 20.47 -15.37
CA GLY A 238 -22.03 21.74 -16.05
C GLY A 238 -22.01 23.00 -15.16
N TYR A 239 -22.08 22.87 -13.86
CA TYR A 239 -22.12 24.02 -12.94
C TYR A 239 -20.71 24.54 -12.63
N VAL A 240 -20.10 25.22 -13.58
CA VAL A 240 -18.70 25.71 -13.49
C VAL A 240 -18.50 26.70 -12.35
N ARG A 241 -19.53 27.51 -12.06
CA ARG A 241 -19.53 28.53 -11.00
C ARG A 241 -19.98 28.01 -9.64
N PHE A 242 -20.19 26.68 -9.50
CA PHE A 242 -20.57 26.06 -8.24
C PHE A 242 -19.59 26.44 -7.12
N ASN A 243 -20.14 26.83 -5.97
CA ASN A 243 -19.38 27.16 -4.79
C ASN A 243 -20.07 26.64 -3.53
N VAL A 244 -19.28 26.13 -2.60
CA VAL A 244 -19.74 25.90 -1.23
C VAL A 244 -19.45 27.14 -0.43
N ASP A 245 -20.50 27.87 -0.05
CA ASP A 245 -20.38 29.15 0.62
C ASP A 245 -19.95 29.01 2.06
N ASN A 246 -20.49 27.98 2.73
CA ASN A 246 -20.15 27.67 4.11
C ASN A 246 -20.39 26.20 4.44
N ALA A 247 -19.63 25.66 5.39
CA ALA A 247 -19.83 24.34 5.98
C ALA A 247 -19.67 24.47 7.50
N ILE A 248 -20.78 24.48 8.22
CA ILE A 248 -20.84 24.66 9.67
C ILE A 248 -20.96 23.30 10.33
N LEU A 249 -20.13 23.07 11.34
CA LEU A 249 -20.14 21.88 12.17
C LEU A 249 -20.65 22.22 13.57
N ASN A 250 -21.82 21.73 13.91
CA ASN A 250 -22.41 21.88 15.24
C ASN A 250 -22.25 20.58 16.02
N ILE A 251 -21.64 20.67 17.21
CA ILE A 251 -21.39 19.51 18.08
C ILE A 251 -22.35 19.58 19.26
N SER A 252 -23.00 18.47 19.60
CA SER A 252 -23.85 18.37 20.78
C SER A 252 -23.10 18.63 22.08
N GLU A 253 -23.79 19.04 23.14
CA GLU A 253 -23.17 19.32 24.45
C GLU A 253 -22.46 18.08 25.04
N ASP A 254 -22.97 16.89 24.81
CA ASP A 254 -22.36 15.62 25.23
C ASP A 254 -21.20 15.16 24.33
N LYS A 255 -20.91 15.91 23.26
CA LYS A 255 -19.85 15.68 22.26
C LYS A 255 -19.93 14.32 21.57
N LYS A 256 -21.12 13.73 21.45
CA LYS A 256 -21.33 12.43 20.79
C LYS A 256 -22.03 12.52 19.44
N SER A 257 -22.66 13.66 19.15
CA SER A 257 -23.43 13.90 17.95
C SER A 257 -22.91 15.12 17.22
N VAL A 258 -22.90 15.03 15.89
CA VAL A 258 -22.47 16.08 14.98
C VAL A 258 -23.61 16.37 14.01
N PHE A 259 -23.88 17.63 13.80
CA PHE A 259 -24.82 18.17 12.81
C PHE A 259 -24.02 19.01 11.82
N ILE A 260 -24.17 18.73 10.54
CA ILE A 260 -23.44 19.41 9.48
C ILE A 260 -24.44 20.26 8.69
N GLU A 261 -24.16 21.53 8.54
CA GLU A 261 -24.94 22.43 7.68
C GLU A 261 -24.04 22.93 6.56
N ILE A 262 -24.47 22.72 5.31
CA ILE A 262 -23.73 23.11 4.11
C ILE A 262 -24.60 24.07 3.31
N SER A 263 -24.11 25.29 3.13
CA SER A 263 -24.73 26.28 2.26
C SER A 263 -23.95 26.34 0.95
N LEU A 264 -24.64 26.31 -0.17
CA LEU A 264 -24.05 26.31 -1.50
C LEU A 264 -24.76 27.26 -2.45
N THR A 265 -24.02 27.66 -3.49
CA THR A 265 -24.54 28.39 -4.63
C THR A 265 -24.23 27.59 -5.89
N GLU A 266 -25.26 27.12 -6.59
CA GLU A 266 -25.10 26.26 -7.79
C GLU A 266 -24.54 27.05 -8.98
N GLY A 267 -25.05 28.23 -9.22
CA GLY A 267 -24.81 29.00 -10.42
C GLY A 267 -25.62 28.49 -11.61
N ASP A 268 -25.19 28.83 -12.81
CA ASP A 268 -25.81 28.38 -14.05
C ASP A 268 -25.10 27.18 -14.63
N GLN A 269 -25.80 26.46 -15.51
CA GLN A 269 -25.25 25.32 -16.24
C GLN A 269 -24.61 25.79 -17.56
N TYR A 270 -23.43 25.27 -17.88
CA TYR A 270 -22.61 25.64 -19.02
C TYR A 270 -22.39 24.45 -19.96
N GLN A 271 -22.06 24.77 -21.21
CA GLN A 271 -21.69 23.82 -22.25
C GLN A 271 -20.25 24.08 -22.72
N PHE A 272 -19.60 23.08 -23.28
CA PHE A 272 -18.32 23.25 -23.93
C PHE A 272 -18.47 24.03 -25.24
N GLY A 273 -17.55 24.94 -25.50
CA GLY A 273 -17.40 25.65 -26.74
C GLY A 273 -16.21 25.16 -27.57
N ASP A 274 -15.51 26.14 -28.17
CA ASP A 274 -14.37 25.87 -29.03
C ASP A 274 -13.14 25.40 -28.23
N ILE A 275 -12.32 24.56 -28.89
CA ILE A 275 -11.08 24.04 -28.32
C ILE A 275 -9.91 24.57 -29.13
N SER A 276 -8.89 25.06 -28.45
CA SER A 276 -7.66 25.56 -29.07
C SER A 276 -6.43 24.93 -28.43
N PHE A 277 -5.43 24.62 -29.27
CA PHE A 277 -4.12 24.18 -28.80
C PHE A 277 -3.10 25.27 -29.06
N LEU A 278 -2.58 25.87 -27.98
CA LEU A 278 -1.71 27.04 -27.99
C LEU A 278 -0.32 26.69 -27.45
N GLY A 279 0.66 27.57 -27.70
CA GLY A 279 2.05 27.37 -27.28
C GLY A 279 2.88 26.70 -28.36
N GLU A 280 3.56 25.61 -28.05
CA GLU A 280 4.44 24.88 -28.99
C GLU A 280 3.99 23.42 -29.21
N PRO A 281 2.84 23.16 -29.84
CA PRO A 281 2.42 21.80 -30.10
C PRO A 281 3.42 21.08 -31.03
N LYS A 282 3.82 19.86 -30.67
CA LYS A 282 4.74 19.01 -31.44
C LYS A 282 4.01 18.00 -32.34
N PHE A 283 2.72 17.83 -32.15
CA PHE A 283 1.86 16.93 -32.91
C PHE A 283 0.87 17.74 -33.72
N ASP A 284 0.33 17.13 -34.78
CA ASP A 284 -0.71 17.75 -35.58
C ASP A 284 -1.96 18.02 -34.73
N VAL A 285 -2.65 19.12 -35.05
CA VAL A 285 -3.86 19.53 -34.33
C VAL A 285 -4.95 18.45 -34.43
N ASN A 286 -5.02 17.74 -35.55
CA ASN A 286 -5.99 16.66 -35.72
C ASN A 286 -5.69 15.50 -34.77
N ASP A 287 -4.42 15.09 -34.63
CA ASP A 287 -4.00 14.03 -33.70
C ASP A 287 -4.30 14.40 -32.23
N LEU A 288 -4.14 15.69 -31.88
CA LEU A 288 -4.46 16.19 -30.57
C LEU A 288 -5.98 16.25 -30.34
N SER A 289 -6.74 16.60 -31.37
CA SER A 289 -8.20 16.67 -31.30
C SER A 289 -8.84 15.28 -31.09
N GLU A 290 -8.24 14.21 -31.62
CA GLU A 290 -8.70 12.83 -31.38
C GLU A 290 -8.59 12.40 -29.90
N LEU A 291 -7.75 13.07 -29.11
CA LEU A 291 -7.59 12.81 -27.69
C LEU A 291 -8.60 13.54 -26.81
N VAL A 292 -9.39 14.45 -27.40
CA VAL A 292 -10.40 15.20 -26.69
C VAL A 292 -11.59 14.30 -26.37
N THR A 293 -12.03 14.30 -25.13
CA THR A 293 -13.09 13.41 -24.64
C THR A 293 -14.48 14.05 -24.58
N PHE A 294 -14.64 15.26 -25.15
CA PHE A 294 -15.89 16.01 -25.22
C PHE A 294 -16.04 16.72 -26.56
N ASN A 295 -17.24 17.14 -26.90
CA ASN A 295 -17.55 17.86 -28.13
C ASN A 295 -18.06 19.26 -27.81
N ALA A 296 -18.05 20.17 -28.82
CA ALA A 296 -18.74 21.44 -28.73
C ALA A 296 -20.25 21.21 -28.51
N ASP A 297 -20.88 22.14 -27.80
CA ASP A 297 -22.28 22.10 -27.37
C ASP A 297 -22.64 20.94 -26.41
N GLU A 298 -21.67 20.13 -26.01
CA GLU A 298 -21.86 19.13 -24.95
C GLU A 298 -21.84 19.80 -23.58
N GLN A 299 -22.62 19.30 -22.63
CA GLN A 299 -22.61 19.76 -21.26
C GLN A 299 -21.21 19.74 -20.66
N TYR A 300 -20.79 20.84 -20.03
CA TYR A 300 -19.48 20.93 -19.41
C TYR A 300 -19.31 19.87 -18.32
N SER A 301 -18.13 19.29 -18.28
CA SER A 301 -17.73 18.33 -17.25
C SER A 301 -16.25 18.48 -16.92
N GLN A 302 -15.95 18.76 -15.67
CA GLN A 302 -14.57 18.87 -15.19
C GLN A 302 -13.81 17.55 -15.37
N ALA A 303 -14.46 16.42 -15.16
CA ALA A 303 -13.86 15.10 -15.36
C ALA A 303 -13.43 14.87 -16.82
N LYS A 304 -14.21 15.34 -17.79
CA LYS A 304 -13.83 15.24 -19.21
C LYS A 304 -12.67 16.17 -19.55
N LEU A 305 -12.66 17.38 -18.99
CA LEU A 305 -11.53 18.31 -19.14
C LEU A 305 -10.23 17.70 -18.58
N ASP A 306 -10.31 17.11 -17.40
CA ASP A 306 -9.18 16.44 -16.74
C ASP A 306 -8.74 15.19 -17.50
N ALA A 307 -9.69 14.40 -18.00
CA ALA A 307 -9.41 13.23 -18.83
C ALA A 307 -8.68 13.60 -20.12
N THR A 308 -9.13 14.65 -20.82
CA THR A 308 -8.46 15.17 -22.01
C THR A 308 -7.05 15.66 -21.67
N THR A 309 -6.90 16.42 -20.59
CA THR A 309 -5.59 16.88 -20.13
C THR A 309 -4.64 15.73 -19.83
N ALA A 310 -5.14 14.67 -19.19
CA ALA A 310 -4.37 13.47 -18.91
C ALA A 310 -4.00 12.70 -20.20
N ALA A 311 -4.92 12.60 -21.17
CA ALA A 311 -4.67 11.96 -22.46
C ALA A 311 -3.58 12.71 -23.25
N LEU A 312 -3.66 14.04 -23.31
CA LEU A 312 -2.63 14.87 -23.92
C LEU A 312 -1.28 14.71 -23.23
N LYS A 313 -1.21 14.78 -21.89
CA LYS A 313 0.02 14.54 -21.13
C LYS A 313 0.61 13.17 -21.38
N ASN A 314 -0.22 12.14 -21.44
CA ASN A 314 0.22 10.78 -21.75
C ASN A 314 0.77 10.67 -23.17
N ARG A 315 0.13 11.29 -24.16
CA ARG A 315 0.61 11.32 -25.54
C ARG A 315 2.01 11.94 -25.64
N TYR A 316 2.20 13.10 -25.02
CA TYR A 316 3.50 13.77 -24.97
C TYR A 316 4.51 12.95 -24.18
N GLY A 317 4.14 12.44 -23.01
CA GLY A 317 5.00 11.64 -22.14
C GLY A 317 5.45 10.32 -22.76
N ASN A 318 4.63 9.73 -23.63
CA ASN A 318 4.97 8.48 -24.33
C ASN A 318 5.94 8.68 -25.49
N GLU A 319 5.99 9.88 -26.05
CA GLU A 319 6.91 10.25 -27.14
C GLU A 319 8.18 10.96 -26.65
N GLY A 320 8.47 10.85 -25.36
CA GLY A 320 9.70 11.37 -24.75
C GLY A 320 9.59 12.75 -24.15
N TYR A 321 8.47 13.45 -24.29
CA TYR A 321 8.25 14.76 -23.64
C TYR A 321 7.72 14.57 -22.22
N TYR A 322 8.45 13.81 -21.41
CA TYR A 322 8.03 13.38 -20.08
C TYR A 322 7.72 14.55 -19.13
N LEU A 323 8.40 15.69 -19.30
CA LEU A 323 8.23 16.91 -18.50
C LEU A 323 7.28 17.92 -19.14
N ALA A 324 6.56 17.54 -20.20
CA ALA A 324 5.63 18.43 -20.88
C ALA A 324 4.59 19.00 -19.90
N GLN A 325 4.43 20.31 -19.97
CA GLN A 325 3.42 21.03 -19.22
C GLN A 325 2.22 21.32 -20.12
N ILE A 326 1.08 20.75 -19.78
CA ILE A 326 -0.18 20.96 -20.50
C ILE A 326 -1.18 21.48 -19.49
N ARG A 327 -1.65 22.72 -19.73
CA ARG A 327 -2.59 23.40 -18.84
C ARG A 327 -3.83 23.80 -19.61
N PRO A 328 -5.00 23.28 -19.23
CA PRO A 328 -6.26 23.79 -19.74
C PRO A 328 -6.53 25.16 -19.12
N VAL A 329 -6.98 26.10 -19.92
CA VAL A 329 -7.44 27.42 -19.50
C VAL A 329 -8.87 27.60 -20.02
N PRO A 330 -9.89 27.31 -19.20
CA PRO A 330 -11.27 27.51 -19.57
C PRO A 330 -11.59 29.03 -19.62
N ARG A 331 -12.17 29.46 -20.74
CA ARG A 331 -12.68 30.80 -20.92
C ARG A 331 -14.20 30.78 -20.81
N ILE A 332 -14.69 31.20 -19.67
CA ILE A 332 -16.12 31.17 -19.34
C ILE A 332 -16.82 32.42 -19.87
N ASN A 333 -17.82 32.23 -20.70
CA ASN A 333 -18.71 33.29 -21.17
C ASN A 333 -20.04 33.17 -20.41
N ASP A 334 -20.26 34.11 -19.49
CA ASP A 334 -21.44 34.11 -18.62
C ASP A 334 -22.73 34.52 -19.36
N ASP A 335 -22.62 35.20 -20.51
CA ASP A 335 -23.79 35.60 -21.32
C ASP A 335 -24.33 34.45 -22.16
N THR A 336 -23.42 33.68 -22.79
CA THR A 336 -23.78 32.58 -23.68
C THR A 336 -23.83 31.23 -22.96
N LYS A 337 -23.33 31.12 -21.72
CA LYS A 337 -23.17 29.90 -20.95
C LYS A 337 -22.27 28.86 -21.65
N ILE A 338 -21.26 29.36 -22.37
CA ILE A 338 -20.28 28.52 -23.10
C ILE A 338 -18.92 28.64 -22.43
N VAL A 339 -18.19 27.52 -22.38
CA VAL A 339 -16.82 27.43 -21.89
C VAL A 339 -15.92 26.98 -23.02
N ASP A 340 -15.19 27.92 -23.61
CA ASP A 340 -14.11 27.60 -24.55
C ASP A 340 -12.89 27.11 -23.77
N VAL A 341 -12.10 26.21 -24.32
CA VAL A 341 -10.94 25.63 -23.64
C VAL A 341 -9.67 25.83 -24.45
N ASP A 342 -8.74 26.62 -23.93
CA ASP A 342 -7.41 26.76 -24.50
C ASP A 342 -6.42 25.84 -23.80
N TYR A 343 -5.84 24.85 -24.51
CA TYR A 343 -4.77 24.02 -23.99
C TYR A 343 -3.41 24.67 -24.29
N TYR A 344 -2.78 25.22 -23.27
CA TYR A 344 -1.40 25.74 -23.38
C TYR A 344 -0.42 24.60 -23.21
N ILE A 345 0.34 24.33 -24.28
CA ILE A 345 1.27 23.22 -24.39
C ILE A 345 2.69 23.75 -24.43
N ASP A 346 3.48 23.37 -23.44
CA ASP A 346 4.93 23.52 -23.41
C ASP A 346 5.57 22.13 -23.33
N PRO A 347 6.10 21.59 -24.42
CA PRO A 347 6.71 20.26 -24.45
C PRO A 347 8.07 20.21 -23.74
N VAL A 348 8.65 21.38 -23.38
CA VAL A 348 9.96 21.54 -22.81
C VAL A 348 11.04 20.95 -23.73
N ARG A 349 11.45 19.69 -23.52
CA ARG A 349 12.44 18.98 -24.34
C ARG A 349 12.24 17.47 -24.24
N PRO A 350 12.75 16.69 -25.21
CA PRO A 350 12.80 15.24 -25.07
C PRO A 350 13.70 14.82 -23.91
N ILE A 351 13.25 13.84 -23.15
CA ILE A 351 13.92 13.33 -21.95
C ILE A 351 14.33 11.87 -22.20
N TYR A 352 15.57 11.54 -21.87
CA TYR A 352 16.13 10.20 -21.99
C TYR A 352 16.30 9.56 -20.61
N VAL A 353 16.05 8.27 -20.51
CA VAL A 353 16.33 7.51 -19.29
C VAL A 353 17.81 7.17 -19.25
N ARG A 354 18.55 7.74 -18.31
CA ARG A 354 19.97 7.46 -18.12
C ARG A 354 20.20 6.10 -17.47
N ARG A 355 19.53 5.85 -16.36
CA ARG A 355 19.65 4.61 -15.58
C ARG A 355 18.31 4.19 -14.98
N ILE A 356 18.19 2.88 -14.80
CA ILE A 356 17.10 2.26 -14.05
C ILE A 356 17.71 1.58 -12.83
N ASN A 357 17.35 2.08 -11.65
CA ASN A 357 17.86 1.60 -10.37
C ASN A 357 16.78 0.82 -9.63
N PHE A 358 17.18 -0.23 -8.92
CA PHE A 358 16.30 -1.02 -8.07
C PHE A 358 16.78 -0.93 -6.63
N ASN A 359 15.84 -0.80 -5.70
CA ASN A 359 16.10 -0.74 -4.26
C ASN A 359 15.08 -1.62 -3.53
N GLY A 360 15.52 -2.31 -2.47
CA GLY A 360 14.64 -3.12 -1.63
C GLY A 360 14.53 -4.59 -2.07
N ASN A 361 15.17 -5.00 -3.17
CA ASN A 361 15.25 -6.40 -3.62
C ASN A 361 16.40 -7.11 -2.88
N ILE A 362 16.10 -7.64 -1.68
CA ILE A 362 17.09 -8.30 -0.82
C ILE A 362 17.35 -9.74 -1.25
N LYS A 363 16.29 -10.46 -1.64
CA LYS A 363 16.33 -11.87 -2.05
C LYS A 363 16.32 -12.03 -3.56
N THR A 364 15.51 -11.20 -4.24
CA THR A 364 15.31 -11.27 -5.68
C THR A 364 16.52 -10.68 -6.41
N GLN A 365 17.08 -11.41 -7.34
CA GLN A 365 18.22 -10.97 -8.15
C GLN A 365 17.83 -9.79 -9.05
N ASP A 366 18.74 -8.87 -9.29
CA ASP A 366 18.53 -7.66 -10.10
C ASP A 366 18.08 -8.01 -11.53
N GLU A 367 18.61 -9.08 -12.10
CA GLU A 367 18.24 -9.60 -13.41
C GLU A 367 16.73 -9.90 -13.52
N VAL A 368 16.13 -10.41 -12.45
CA VAL A 368 14.68 -10.72 -12.42
C VAL A 368 13.84 -9.45 -12.54
N LEU A 369 14.28 -8.34 -11.95
CA LEU A 369 13.59 -7.06 -12.10
C LEU A 369 13.86 -6.46 -13.49
N ARG A 370 15.11 -6.52 -13.97
CA ARG A 370 15.51 -5.95 -15.28
C ARG A 370 14.76 -6.56 -16.44
N ARG A 371 14.56 -7.88 -16.48
CA ARG A 371 13.84 -8.55 -17.57
C ARG A 371 12.36 -8.17 -17.65
N GLU A 372 11.78 -7.64 -16.56
CA GLU A 372 10.40 -7.14 -16.54
C GLU A 372 10.29 -5.70 -17.07
N MET A 373 11.41 -5.01 -17.30
CA MET A 373 11.38 -3.63 -17.78
C MET A 373 10.94 -3.53 -19.24
N ARG A 374 10.06 -2.58 -19.52
CA ARG A 374 9.67 -2.15 -20.87
C ARG A 374 10.26 -0.80 -21.23
N GLN A 375 10.55 0.02 -20.22
CA GLN A 375 11.40 1.19 -20.38
C GLN A 375 12.87 0.74 -20.39
N LEU A 376 13.63 1.17 -21.37
CA LEU A 376 15.05 0.85 -21.50
C LEU A 376 15.93 2.06 -21.15
N GLU A 377 17.11 1.78 -20.62
CA GLU A 377 18.15 2.78 -20.44
C GLU A 377 18.63 3.28 -21.82
N GLY A 378 18.98 4.55 -21.92
CA GLY A 378 19.38 5.21 -23.16
C GLY A 378 18.23 5.53 -24.13
N SER A 379 17.01 5.11 -23.87
CA SER A 379 15.83 5.41 -24.70
C SER A 379 15.06 6.61 -24.18
N LEU A 380 14.18 7.17 -25.03
CA LEU A 380 13.23 8.21 -24.62
C LEU A 380 12.37 7.71 -23.43
N ALA A 381 12.20 8.58 -22.44
CA ALA A 381 11.36 8.29 -21.30
C ALA A 381 9.90 8.22 -21.76
N SER A 382 9.23 7.11 -21.46
CA SER A 382 7.81 6.91 -21.75
C SER A 382 7.07 6.60 -20.45
N ASN A 383 6.09 7.45 -20.12
CA ASN A 383 5.29 7.25 -18.93
C ASN A 383 4.58 5.88 -18.96
N GLU A 384 4.02 5.50 -20.10
CA GLU A 384 3.38 4.20 -20.30
C GLU A 384 4.34 3.04 -20.03
N LYS A 385 5.54 3.07 -20.63
CA LYS A 385 6.55 2.01 -20.45
C LYS A 385 7.04 1.91 -19.01
N ILE A 386 7.22 3.06 -18.33
CA ILE A 386 7.61 3.13 -16.92
C ILE A 386 6.51 2.51 -16.04
N GLN A 387 5.24 2.87 -16.25
CA GLN A 387 4.12 2.31 -15.49
C GLN A 387 3.84 0.83 -15.84
N LEU A 388 4.01 0.45 -17.10
CA LEU A 388 3.91 -0.94 -17.51
C LEU A 388 4.98 -1.80 -16.83
N SER A 389 6.21 -1.32 -16.76
CA SER A 389 7.31 -1.99 -16.04
C SER A 389 6.97 -2.17 -14.55
N ARG A 390 6.41 -1.15 -13.91
CA ARG A 390 5.91 -1.23 -12.53
C ARG A 390 4.82 -2.31 -12.38
N THR A 391 3.86 -2.31 -13.28
CA THR A 391 2.76 -3.29 -13.27
C THR A 391 3.27 -4.71 -13.47
N ARG A 392 4.26 -4.90 -14.34
CA ARG A 392 4.88 -6.21 -14.58
C ARG A 392 5.60 -6.72 -13.34
N LEU A 393 6.35 -5.86 -12.63
CA LEU A 393 6.96 -6.24 -11.35
C LEU A 393 5.92 -6.68 -10.33
N LEU A 394 4.79 -5.96 -10.20
CA LEU A 394 3.70 -6.36 -9.31
C LEU A 394 3.07 -7.70 -9.71
N ARG A 395 2.92 -7.95 -11.03
CA ARG A 395 2.35 -9.20 -11.56
C ARG A 395 3.22 -10.43 -11.30
N THR A 396 4.51 -10.28 -11.02
CA THR A 396 5.37 -11.42 -10.62
C THR A 396 4.90 -12.06 -9.32
N GLY A 397 4.22 -11.30 -8.45
CA GLY A 397 3.80 -11.74 -7.13
C GLY A 397 4.96 -11.81 -6.10
N PHE A 398 6.15 -11.28 -6.44
CA PHE A 398 7.31 -11.27 -5.55
C PHE A 398 7.33 -10.04 -4.64
N PHE A 399 6.60 -9.00 -5.01
CA PHE A 399 6.59 -7.71 -4.35
C PHE A 399 5.19 -7.33 -3.86
N LYS A 400 5.11 -6.84 -2.63
CA LYS A 400 3.88 -6.30 -2.02
C LYS A 400 3.60 -4.90 -2.56
N THR A 401 4.63 -4.07 -2.64
CA THR A 401 4.57 -2.73 -3.20
C THR A 401 5.70 -2.50 -4.18
N VAL A 402 5.43 -1.72 -5.21
CA VAL A 402 6.42 -1.23 -6.17
C VAL A 402 6.16 0.25 -6.39
N ASN A 403 7.05 1.09 -5.89
CA ASN A 403 7.00 2.53 -6.10
C ASN A 403 8.01 2.92 -7.16
N VAL A 404 7.64 3.86 -8.03
CA VAL A 404 8.52 4.40 -9.06
C VAL A 404 8.69 5.89 -8.85
N ASP A 405 9.93 6.34 -8.86
CA ASP A 405 10.32 7.74 -8.73
C ASP A 405 11.26 8.10 -9.90
N VAL A 406 10.94 9.17 -10.61
CA VAL A 406 11.70 9.65 -11.76
C VAL A 406 12.39 10.95 -11.36
N ARG A 407 13.71 10.94 -11.33
CA ARG A 407 14.52 12.06 -10.86
C ARG A 407 15.35 12.64 -11.99
N SER A 408 15.30 13.96 -12.14
CA SER A 408 16.20 14.68 -13.03
C SER A 408 17.66 14.56 -12.60
N VAL A 409 18.55 14.39 -13.56
CA VAL A 409 19.99 14.26 -13.31
C VAL A 409 20.62 15.66 -13.19
N PRO A 410 21.34 15.97 -12.11
CA PRO A 410 22.04 17.24 -11.97
C PRO A 410 22.96 17.52 -13.17
N ASN A 411 22.89 18.73 -13.71
CA ASN A 411 23.67 19.18 -14.88
C ASN A 411 23.40 18.43 -16.20
N GLN A 412 22.37 17.61 -16.27
CA GLN A 412 21.92 16.91 -17.49
C GLN A 412 20.40 17.08 -17.63
N PRO A 413 19.95 18.22 -18.16
CA PRO A 413 18.53 18.60 -18.12
C PRO A 413 17.64 17.78 -19.07
N ASP A 414 18.22 16.97 -19.95
CA ASP A 414 17.57 16.05 -20.88
C ASP A 414 17.59 14.59 -20.40
N GLN A 415 18.06 14.33 -19.17
CA GLN A 415 18.17 12.98 -18.63
C GLN A 415 17.48 12.83 -17.28
N VAL A 416 16.93 11.64 -17.09
CA VAL A 416 16.33 11.20 -15.82
C VAL A 416 16.85 9.84 -15.40
N ASP A 417 16.89 9.61 -14.10
CA ASP A 417 17.04 8.29 -13.50
C ASP A 417 15.68 7.79 -13.04
N VAL A 418 15.35 6.56 -13.37
CA VAL A 418 14.11 5.89 -12.92
C VAL A 418 14.46 4.95 -11.78
N ASN A 419 13.91 5.21 -10.60
CA ASN A 419 14.17 4.43 -9.40
C ASN A 419 12.93 3.62 -9.02
N TYR A 420 13.04 2.30 -9.06
CA TYR A 420 12.01 1.38 -8.56
C TYR A 420 12.38 0.96 -7.14
N THR A 421 11.53 1.31 -6.17
CA THR A 421 11.66 0.85 -4.79
C THR A 421 10.62 -0.22 -4.54
N VAL A 422 11.07 -1.42 -4.22
CA VAL A 422 10.24 -2.60 -4.02
C VAL A 422 10.22 -3.04 -2.56
N GLU A 423 9.10 -3.56 -2.11
CA GLU A 423 8.95 -4.26 -0.84
C GLU A 423 8.66 -5.72 -1.15
N GLU A 424 9.60 -6.61 -0.82
CA GLU A 424 9.44 -8.04 -1.08
C GLU A 424 8.39 -8.66 -0.16
N GLN A 425 7.66 -9.66 -0.70
CA GLN A 425 6.71 -10.46 0.06
C GLN A 425 7.07 -11.95 0.00
N PRO A 426 6.59 -12.77 0.95
CA PRO A 426 6.75 -14.20 0.88
C PRO A 426 6.19 -14.73 -0.44
N SER A 427 7.05 -15.35 -1.26
CA SER A 427 6.70 -15.88 -2.59
C SER A 427 6.48 -17.39 -2.59
N GLY A 428 6.51 -18.02 -1.43
CA GLY A 428 6.26 -19.44 -1.25
C GLY A 428 5.03 -19.69 -0.37
N SER A 429 4.41 -20.84 -0.58
CA SER A 429 3.35 -21.37 0.26
C SER A 429 3.61 -22.83 0.59
N SER A 430 3.31 -23.22 1.81
CA SER A 430 3.28 -24.61 2.23
C SER A 430 1.93 -24.89 2.87
N THR A 431 1.26 -25.94 2.40
CA THR A 431 -0.01 -26.40 2.95
C THR A 431 0.17 -27.81 3.45
N ILE A 432 -0.16 -28.03 4.71
CA ILE A 432 -0.24 -29.37 5.30
C ILE A 432 -1.69 -29.54 5.72
N ALA A 433 -2.35 -30.57 5.21
CA ALA A 433 -3.71 -30.90 5.56
C ALA A 433 -3.81 -32.38 5.97
N ALA A 434 -4.61 -32.64 6.98
CA ALA A 434 -5.00 -33.98 7.35
C ALA A 434 -6.52 -34.00 7.52
N GLY A 435 -7.16 -35.03 7.00
CA GLY A 435 -8.61 -35.17 7.04
C GLY A 435 -9.03 -36.62 7.13
N TYR A 436 -10.31 -36.85 7.42
CA TYR A 436 -10.94 -38.14 7.37
C TYR A 436 -12.21 -38.06 6.54
N SER A 437 -12.38 -39.00 5.63
CA SER A 437 -13.63 -39.20 4.90
C SER A 437 -14.06 -40.65 4.94
N GLN A 438 -15.36 -40.90 4.91
CA GLN A 438 -15.88 -42.28 4.95
C GLN A 438 -15.48 -43.09 3.72
N SER A 439 -15.25 -42.44 2.58
CA SER A 439 -14.89 -43.10 1.31
C SER A 439 -13.39 -43.20 1.07
N GLY A 440 -12.58 -42.28 1.60
CA GLY A 440 -11.14 -42.24 1.37
C GLY A 440 -10.28 -42.49 2.61
N GLY A 441 -10.92 -42.75 3.76
CA GLY A 441 -10.22 -42.97 5.03
C GLY A 441 -9.47 -41.72 5.51
N VAL A 442 -8.32 -41.92 6.15
CA VAL A 442 -7.43 -40.84 6.57
C VAL A 442 -6.67 -40.33 5.35
N THR A 443 -6.75 -39.03 5.12
CA THR A 443 -6.03 -38.34 4.03
C THR A 443 -4.98 -37.41 4.62
N PHE A 444 -3.78 -37.48 4.08
CA PHE A 444 -2.69 -36.55 4.35
C PHE A 444 -2.30 -35.85 3.04
N GLN A 445 -2.16 -34.51 3.09
CA GLN A 445 -1.74 -33.72 1.94
C GLN A 445 -0.63 -32.76 2.35
N LEU A 446 0.39 -32.66 1.51
CA LEU A 446 1.48 -31.70 1.60
C LEU A 446 1.66 -31.07 0.23
N ASP A 447 1.44 -29.73 0.15
CA ASP A 447 1.72 -28.95 -1.04
C ASP A 447 2.78 -27.91 -0.70
N LEU A 448 3.85 -27.90 -1.47
CA LEU A 448 4.94 -26.94 -1.38
C LEU A 448 5.03 -26.21 -2.71
N THR A 449 4.92 -24.90 -2.69
CA THR A 449 5.15 -24.07 -3.87
C THR A 449 6.10 -22.94 -3.47
N GLN A 450 7.19 -22.80 -4.21
CA GLN A 450 8.11 -21.70 -4.07
C GLN A 450 8.21 -20.99 -5.42
N ASN A 451 7.60 -19.82 -5.53
CA ASN A 451 7.86 -18.90 -6.61
C ASN A 451 9.13 -18.11 -6.26
N ASN A 452 9.90 -17.68 -7.23
CA ASN A 452 11.18 -16.99 -7.00
C ASN A 452 12.19 -17.84 -6.18
N PHE A 453 12.38 -19.10 -6.61
CA PHE A 453 13.30 -20.03 -5.96
C PHE A 453 14.74 -19.46 -5.99
N MET A 454 15.36 -19.33 -4.81
CA MET A 454 16.69 -18.71 -4.64
C MET A 454 16.85 -17.31 -5.26
N GLY A 455 15.75 -16.58 -5.43
CA GLY A 455 15.79 -15.22 -6.01
C GLY A 455 15.92 -15.16 -7.54
N THR A 456 15.87 -16.30 -8.24
CA THR A 456 16.04 -16.40 -9.70
C THR A 456 14.77 -16.14 -10.50
N GLY A 457 13.63 -15.99 -9.81
CA GLY A 457 12.31 -15.90 -10.44
C GLY A 457 11.75 -17.24 -10.92
N ASN A 458 12.48 -18.34 -10.73
CA ASN A 458 12.03 -19.67 -11.11
C ASN A 458 11.04 -20.23 -10.07
N ARG A 459 10.14 -21.09 -10.53
CA ARG A 459 9.13 -21.71 -9.68
C ARG A 459 9.43 -23.20 -9.50
N VAL A 460 9.38 -23.64 -8.24
CA VAL A 460 9.42 -25.05 -7.86
C VAL A 460 8.13 -25.38 -7.14
N ASN A 461 7.52 -26.50 -7.49
CA ASN A 461 6.37 -27.04 -6.78
C ASN A 461 6.54 -28.53 -6.54
N ALA A 462 6.13 -28.98 -5.35
CA ALA A 462 6.06 -30.37 -4.97
C ALA A 462 4.75 -30.62 -4.25
N ALA A 463 4.02 -31.64 -4.66
CA ALA A 463 2.79 -32.04 -3.98
C ALA A 463 2.82 -33.53 -3.67
N LEU A 464 2.34 -33.88 -2.48
CA LEU A 464 2.15 -35.22 -1.99
C LEU A 464 0.74 -35.31 -1.41
N SER A 465 -0.02 -36.27 -1.87
CA SER A 465 -1.32 -36.59 -1.28
C SER A 465 -1.37 -38.10 -1.07
N ARG A 466 -1.73 -38.51 0.13
CA ARG A 466 -1.85 -39.92 0.50
C ARG A 466 -3.16 -40.17 1.22
N SER A 467 -3.89 -41.18 0.77
CA SER A 467 -5.12 -41.68 1.40
C SER A 467 -5.14 -43.21 1.43
N GLU A 468 -6.17 -43.79 2.03
CA GLU A 468 -6.37 -45.24 1.99
C GLU A 468 -6.58 -45.76 0.55
N THR A 469 -7.19 -44.92 -0.30
CA THR A 469 -7.58 -45.31 -1.66
C THR A 469 -6.67 -44.78 -2.76
N ARG A 470 -5.81 -43.77 -2.47
CA ARG A 470 -4.99 -43.13 -3.52
C ARG A 470 -3.75 -42.47 -2.95
N ASP A 471 -2.62 -42.74 -3.57
CA ASP A 471 -1.38 -42.00 -3.39
C ASP A 471 -1.07 -41.15 -4.64
N SER A 472 -0.61 -39.91 -4.47
CA SER A 472 -0.24 -39.04 -5.58
C SER A 472 0.96 -38.19 -5.21
N TYR A 473 1.95 -38.16 -6.08
CA TYR A 473 3.19 -37.42 -5.95
C TYR A 473 3.39 -36.61 -7.21
N SER A 474 3.76 -35.33 -7.10
CA SER A 474 4.14 -34.52 -8.24
C SER A 474 5.27 -33.59 -7.91
N LEU A 475 6.12 -33.33 -8.89
CA LEU A 475 7.23 -32.41 -8.82
C LEU A 475 7.24 -31.58 -10.10
N GLY A 476 7.41 -30.26 -9.99
CA GLY A 476 7.49 -29.38 -11.14
C GLY A 476 8.52 -28.28 -10.95
N TYR A 477 9.11 -27.88 -12.05
CA TYR A 477 10.03 -26.76 -12.16
C TYR A 477 9.63 -25.92 -13.37
N THR A 478 9.62 -24.60 -13.20
CA THR A 478 9.32 -23.66 -14.29
C THR A 478 10.32 -22.53 -14.27
N ASP A 479 10.99 -22.32 -15.39
CA ASP A 479 11.79 -21.14 -15.68
C ASP A 479 10.95 -20.20 -16.58
N PRO A 480 10.48 -19.07 -16.08
CA PRO A 480 9.64 -18.13 -16.85
C PRO A 480 10.41 -17.38 -17.93
N TYR A 481 11.74 -17.37 -17.88
CA TYR A 481 12.64 -16.71 -18.83
C TYR A 481 13.79 -17.62 -19.24
N PHE A 482 13.44 -18.84 -19.71
CA PHE A 482 14.40 -19.76 -20.29
C PHE A 482 15.19 -19.17 -21.47
N THR A 483 14.58 -18.24 -22.18
CA THR A 483 15.27 -17.39 -23.16
C THR A 483 15.07 -15.93 -22.85
N GLU A 484 15.99 -15.06 -23.32
CA GLU A 484 15.93 -13.60 -23.15
C GLU A 484 14.63 -12.98 -23.70
N ASN A 485 14.02 -13.60 -24.70
CA ASN A 485 12.75 -13.17 -25.30
C ASN A 485 11.51 -13.57 -24.49
N GLY A 486 11.69 -14.13 -23.29
CA GLY A 486 10.61 -14.47 -22.39
C GLY A 486 9.88 -15.77 -22.71
N VAL A 487 10.51 -16.69 -23.47
CA VAL A 487 10.00 -18.06 -23.56
C VAL A 487 10.15 -18.72 -22.21
N SER A 488 9.07 -19.23 -21.65
CA SER A 488 9.14 -20.02 -20.43
C SER A 488 9.28 -21.51 -20.75
N GLN A 489 10.01 -22.22 -19.90
CA GLN A 489 10.13 -23.69 -19.93
C GLN A 489 9.56 -24.28 -18.63
N GLY A 490 8.67 -25.24 -18.77
CA GLY A 490 8.13 -26.02 -17.66
C GLY A 490 8.50 -27.49 -17.80
N VAL A 491 8.98 -28.09 -16.70
CA VAL A 491 9.21 -29.54 -16.59
C VAL A 491 8.45 -30.04 -15.39
N SER A 492 7.68 -31.10 -15.54
CA SER A 492 7.00 -31.73 -14.42
C SER A 492 6.97 -33.24 -14.57
N ALA A 493 6.92 -33.91 -13.43
CA ALA A 493 6.74 -35.38 -13.36
C ALA A 493 5.74 -35.70 -12.25
N TYR A 494 4.97 -36.75 -12.46
CA TYR A 494 4.03 -37.20 -11.46
C TYR A 494 3.96 -38.73 -11.41
N TYR A 495 3.55 -39.23 -10.26
CA TYR A 495 3.19 -40.61 -10.01
C TYR A 495 1.90 -40.65 -9.22
N ARG A 496 0.95 -41.48 -9.66
CA ARG A 496 -0.35 -41.64 -9.01
C ARG A 496 -0.71 -43.11 -8.98
N GLU A 497 -0.99 -43.62 -7.79
CA GLU A 497 -1.39 -44.96 -7.53
C GLU A 497 -2.77 -44.99 -6.90
N THR A 498 -3.67 -45.82 -7.43
CA THR A 498 -4.99 -46.06 -6.87
C THR A 498 -5.00 -47.39 -6.17
N LYS A 499 -5.26 -47.38 -4.85
CA LYS A 499 -5.31 -48.62 -4.06
C LYS A 499 -6.73 -49.19 -4.14
N TYR A 500 -6.79 -50.45 -4.55
CA TYR A 500 -8.05 -51.18 -4.60
C TYR A 500 -8.46 -51.58 -3.17
N ASP A 501 -9.64 -51.12 -2.75
CA ASP A 501 -10.28 -51.50 -1.49
C ASP A 501 -11.71 -51.98 -1.81
N ASP A 502 -12.24 -52.95 -1.03
CA ASP A 502 -13.62 -53.44 -1.13
C ASP A 502 -14.71 -52.34 -1.07
N ARG A 503 -14.33 -51.13 -0.69
CA ARG A 503 -15.20 -49.93 -0.64
C ARG A 503 -15.26 -49.15 -1.97
N ASN A 504 -14.42 -49.53 -2.95
CA ASN A 504 -14.40 -48.82 -4.22
C ASN A 504 -15.64 -49.12 -5.04
N VAL A 505 -16.37 -48.05 -5.39
CA VAL A 505 -17.56 -48.11 -6.23
C VAL A 505 -17.18 -48.28 -7.71
N SER A 506 -15.91 -48.12 -8.04
CA SER A 506 -15.38 -48.17 -9.41
C SER A 506 -15.08 -49.61 -9.81
N ASN A 507 -15.55 -50.00 -10.99
CA ASN A 507 -15.28 -51.33 -11.54
C ASN A 507 -13.84 -51.51 -12.02
N TYR A 508 -13.05 -50.43 -12.08
CA TYR A 508 -11.65 -50.44 -12.46
C TYR A 508 -10.88 -49.34 -11.68
N VAL A 509 -9.57 -49.50 -11.60
CA VAL A 509 -8.64 -48.53 -11.03
C VAL A 509 -7.53 -48.23 -12.03
N THR A 510 -6.91 -47.07 -11.91
CA THR A 510 -5.82 -46.66 -12.78
C THR A 510 -4.63 -46.18 -11.97
N ASP A 511 -3.46 -46.72 -12.26
CA ASP A 511 -2.18 -46.19 -11.78
C ASP A 511 -1.51 -45.47 -12.94
N SER A 512 -0.96 -44.31 -12.70
CA SER A 512 -0.34 -43.52 -13.78
C SER A 512 0.92 -42.81 -13.34
N TYR A 513 1.88 -42.73 -14.22
CA TYR A 513 3.05 -41.88 -14.08
C TYR A 513 3.37 -41.23 -15.41
N GLY A 514 3.90 -40.02 -15.32
CA GLY A 514 4.21 -39.27 -16.53
C GLY A 514 5.16 -38.11 -16.30
N ALA A 515 5.66 -37.62 -17.41
CA ALA A 515 6.50 -36.45 -17.44
C ALA A 515 6.06 -35.50 -18.55
N THR A 516 6.12 -34.22 -18.27
CA THR A 516 5.71 -33.16 -19.20
C THR A 516 6.84 -32.17 -19.38
N LEU A 517 7.11 -31.80 -20.64
CA LEU A 517 7.95 -30.67 -21.01
C LEU A 517 7.09 -29.71 -21.82
N ASN A 518 6.96 -28.47 -21.39
CA ASN A 518 6.23 -27.46 -22.12
C ASN A 518 7.00 -26.14 -22.25
N TYR A 519 6.77 -25.47 -23.36
CA TYR A 519 7.26 -24.12 -23.63
C TYR A 519 6.09 -23.20 -23.84
N SER A 520 6.24 -21.94 -23.36
CA SER A 520 5.21 -20.94 -23.53
C SER A 520 5.84 -19.61 -23.92
N TYR A 521 5.28 -18.95 -24.93
CA TYR A 521 5.77 -17.70 -25.49
C TYR A 521 4.72 -16.58 -25.35
N PRO A 522 5.07 -15.44 -24.71
CA PRO A 522 4.21 -14.27 -24.67
C PRO A 522 4.25 -13.56 -26.02
N VAL A 523 3.16 -13.61 -26.78
CA VAL A 523 3.05 -12.92 -28.09
C VAL A 523 2.99 -11.41 -27.86
N ASP A 524 2.22 -10.99 -26.86
CA ASP A 524 2.12 -9.62 -26.37
C ASP A 524 1.79 -9.62 -24.87
N GLU A 525 1.47 -8.45 -24.30
CA GLU A 525 1.16 -8.32 -22.87
C GLU A 525 -0.15 -9.03 -22.45
N THR A 526 -0.99 -9.40 -23.43
CA THR A 526 -2.30 -10.00 -23.19
C THR A 526 -2.44 -11.42 -23.73
N LYS A 527 -1.56 -11.84 -24.66
CA LYS A 527 -1.67 -13.13 -25.36
C LYS A 527 -0.44 -13.98 -25.13
N ARG A 528 -0.69 -15.27 -24.96
CA ARG A 528 0.34 -16.29 -24.80
C ARG A 528 -0.01 -17.52 -25.62
N ILE A 529 0.98 -18.16 -26.20
CA ILE A 529 0.86 -19.45 -26.86
C ILE A 529 1.77 -20.44 -26.14
N SER A 530 1.37 -21.70 -26.08
CA SER A 530 2.17 -22.76 -25.49
C SER A 530 2.16 -24.02 -26.35
N ALA A 531 3.26 -24.74 -26.30
CA ALA A 531 3.40 -26.05 -26.91
C ALA A 531 4.23 -26.95 -26.01
N GLY A 532 3.84 -28.19 -25.88
CA GLY A 532 4.51 -29.15 -25.01
C GLY A 532 4.31 -30.58 -25.44
N ILE A 533 5.09 -31.45 -24.82
CA ILE A 533 4.95 -32.88 -24.93
C ILE A 533 4.79 -33.48 -23.52
N ASN A 534 3.92 -34.47 -23.44
CA ASN A 534 3.74 -35.26 -22.24
C ASN A 534 3.86 -36.75 -22.63
N ILE A 535 4.56 -37.51 -21.80
CA ILE A 535 4.60 -38.97 -21.87
C ILE A 535 3.92 -39.49 -20.62
N ASP A 536 2.89 -40.28 -20.83
CA ASP A 536 2.06 -40.85 -19.75
C ASP A 536 1.94 -42.35 -19.93
N ASN A 537 2.22 -43.09 -18.88
CA ASN A 537 1.93 -44.51 -18.82
C ASN A 537 0.83 -44.73 -17.78
N THR A 538 -0.23 -45.36 -18.19
CA THR A 538 -1.39 -45.68 -17.35
C THR A 538 -1.66 -47.18 -17.35
N GLU A 539 -1.48 -47.83 -16.21
CA GLU A 539 -1.94 -49.20 -15.98
C GLU A 539 -3.42 -49.15 -15.60
N VAL A 540 -4.25 -49.83 -16.36
CA VAL A 540 -5.68 -50.03 -16.04
C VAL A 540 -5.84 -51.41 -15.45
N ARG A 541 -6.42 -51.50 -14.23
CA ARG A 541 -6.72 -52.75 -13.55
C ARG A 541 -8.22 -52.84 -13.29
N GLY A 542 -8.83 -53.94 -13.74
CA GLY A 542 -10.24 -54.22 -13.53
C GLY A 542 -10.44 -55.49 -12.73
N GLY A 543 -11.32 -55.47 -11.70
CA GLY A 543 -11.65 -56.63 -10.88
C GLY A 543 -12.53 -57.68 -11.61
N ARG A 544 -12.81 -58.80 -10.94
CA ARG A 544 -13.67 -59.91 -11.46
C ARG A 544 -15.08 -59.49 -11.87
N PHE A 545 -15.57 -58.34 -11.40
CA PHE A 545 -16.89 -57.83 -11.72
C PHE A 545 -16.85 -56.73 -12.79
N LEU A 546 -15.75 -56.63 -13.56
CA LEU A 546 -15.63 -55.75 -14.68
C LEU A 546 -16.68 -56.10 -15.76
N GLY A 547 -17.30 -55.10 -16.37
CA GLY A 547 -18.25 -55.33 -17.47
C GLY A 547 -17.57 -56.04 -18.65
N VAL A 548 -18.29 -56.94 -19.31
CA VAL A 548 -17.76 -57.76 -20.41
C VAL A 548 -17.08 -56.90 -21.49
N SER A 549 -17.69 -55.77 -21.88
CA SER A 549 -17.09 -54.86 -22.87
C SER A 549 -15.74 -54.29 -22.47
N ASN A 550 -15.52 -54.04 -21.17
CA ASN A 550 -14.25 -53.54 -20.65
C ASN A 550 -13.21 -54.64 -20.59
N VAL A 551 -13.62 -55.89 -20.27
CA VAL A 551 -12.74 -57.05 -20.30
C VAL A 551 -12.29 -57.33 -21.76
N ASP A 552 -13.24 -57.35 -22.67
CA ASP A 552 -12.97 -57.53 -24.12
C ASP A 552 -11.95 -56.49 -24.60
N GLN A 553 -12.17 -55.23 -24.25
CA GLN A 553 -11.27 -54.12 -24.65
C GLN A 553 -9.87 -54.30 -24.07
N ILE A 554 -9.76 -54.62 -22.75
CA ILE A 554 -8.46 -54.85 -22.11
C ILE A 554 -7.69 -56.02 -22.78
N VAL A 555 -8.40 -57.10 -23.11
CA VAL A 555 -7.82 -58.27 -23.74
C VAL A 555 -7.47 -58.02 -25.21
N ASP A 556 -8.34 -57.36 -25.95
CA ASP A 556 -8.11 -57.00 -27.37
C ASP A 556 -6.93 -56.03 -27.53
N ASP A 557 -6.73 -55.14 -26.57
CA ASP A 557 -5.58 -54.25 -26.50
C ASP A 557 -4.29 -54.91 -25.97
N GLY A 558 -4.27 -56.24 -25.79
CA GLY A 558 -3.10 -57.01 -25.41
C GLY A 558 -2.91 -57.23 -23.90
N GLY A 559 -3.88 -56.80 -23.10
CA GLY A 559 -3.87 -57.01 -21.67
C GLY A 559 -4.08 -58.45 -21.25
N SER A 560 -3.78 -58.74 -20.00
CA SER A 560 -3.79 -60.10 -19.44
C SER A 560 -4.61 -60.19 -18.16
N PHE A 561 -5.10 -61.40 -17.88
CA PHE A 561 -5.66 -61.72 -16.58
C PHE A 561 -4.54 -62.24 -15.66
N SER A 562 -4.41 -61.64 -14.49
CA SER A 562 -3.47 -62.06 -13.47
C SER A 562 -4.24 -62.57 -12.24
N GLU A 563 -3.99 -63.82 -11.87
CA GLU A 563 -4.48 -64.39 -10.64
C GLU A 563 -3.40 -64.25 -9.56
N ILE A 564 -3.72 -63.45 -8.51
CA ILE A 564 -2.82 -63.28 -7.38
C ILE A 564 -3.18 -64.33 -6.35
N VAL A 565 -2.20 -65.20 -6.01
CA VAL A 565 -2.35 -66.27 -5.05
C VAL A 565 -1.57 -65.95 -3.76
N ASP A 566 -2.01 -66.49 -2.63
CA ASP A 566 -1.31 -66.41 -1.36
C ASP A 566 -0.12 -67.36 -1.32
N ASP A 567 0.63 -67.43 -0.20
CA ASP A 567 1.79 -68.29 0.00
C ASP A 567 1.47 -69.80 -0.08
N SER A 568 0.18 -70.16 0.01
CA SER A 568 -0.32 -71.53 -0.12
C SER A 568 -0.74 -71.87 -1.55
N GLY A 569 -0.72 -70.89 -2.49
CA GLY A 569 -1.15 -71.11 -3.86
C GLY A 569 -2.64 -70.90 -4.07
N ASP A 570 -3.38 -70.43 -3.06
CA ASP A 570 -4.82 -70.14 -3.18
C ASP A 570 -5.06 -68.71 -3.67
N PRO A 571 -6.04 -68.47 -4.59
CA PRO A 571 -6.34 -67.16 -5.08
C PRO A 571 -6.79 -66.21 -3.98
N ILE A 572 -6.08 -65.12 -3.83
CA ILE A 572 -6.48 -64.06 -2.89
C ILE A 572 -7.77 -63.43 -3.43
N LYS A 573 -8.81 -63.51 -2.62
CA LYS A 573 -10.14 -62.99 -3.01
C LYS A 573 -10.11 -61.50 -3.29
N GLY A 574 -10.48 -61.10 -4.50
CA GLY A 574 -10.52 -59.71 -4.94
C GLY A 574 -9.18 -59.17 -5.51
N ALA A 575 -8.07 -59.93 -5.43
CA ALA A 575 -6.78 -59.50 -5.93
C ALA A 575 -6.52 -59.85 -7.40
N SER A 576 -7.27 -60.85 -7.96
CA SER A 576 -7.17 -61.21 -9.37
C SER A 576 -7.77 -60.14 -10.26
N THR A 577 -7.02 -59.66 -11.23
CA THR A 577 -7.37 -58.53 -12.05
C THR A 577 -7.07 -58.75 -13.54
N PHE A 578 -7.92 -58.18 -14.39
CA PHE A 578 -7.54 -57.89 -15.76
C PHE A 578 -6.71 -56.61 -15.74
N LYS A 579 -5.56 -56.62 -16.39
CA LYS A 579 -4.70 -55.42 -16.48
C LYS A 579 -4.13 -55.21 -17.87
N ASN A 580 -3.96 -53.96 -18.20
CA ASN A 580 -3.21 -53.50 -19.36
C ASN A 580 -2.49 -52.20 -19.07
N ASP A 581 -1.34 -52.04 -19.70
CA ASP A 581 -0.51 -50.83 -19.65
C ASP A 581 -0.70 -50.07 -20.95
N TYR A 582 -1.08 -48.79 -20.83
CA TYR A 582 -1.24 -47.91 -21.96
C TYR A 582 -0.19 -46.81 -21.88
N THR A 583 0.65 -46.70 -22.90
CA THR A 583 1.60 -45.59 -23.05
C THR A 583 1.08 -44.58 -24.05
N SER A 584 0.89 -43.37 -23.63
CA SER A 584 0.42 -42.26 -24.45
C SER A 584 1.49 -41.19 -24.61
N TYR A 585 1.69 -40.75 -25.83
CA TYR A 585 2.51 -39.60 -26.17
C TYR A 585 1.57 -38.44 -26.56
N ASN A 586 1.58 -37.37 -25.77
CA ASN A 586 0.61 -36.30 -25.93
C ASN A 586 1.30 -35.03 -26.42
N LEU A 587 0.81 -34.48 -27.53
CA LEU A 587 1.12 -33.11 -27.94
C LEU A 587 0.14 -32.16 -27.28
N LEU A 588 0.67 -31.20 -26.56
CA LEU A 588 -0.08 -30.18 -25.84
C LEU A 588 0.06 -28.86 -26.58
N LEU A 589 -1.06 -28.20 -26.88
CA LEU A 589 -1.11 -26.87 -27.51
C LEU A 589 -2.02 -26.00 -26.68
N GLY A 590 -1.59 -24.77 -26.41
CA GLY A 590 -2.37 -23.82 -25.62
C GLY A 590 -2.36 -22.42 -26.22
N TRP A 591 -3.45 -21.73 -26.01
CA TRP A 591 -3.59 -20.31 -26.29
C TRP A 591 -4.33 -19.64 -25.14
N ASP A 592 -3.75 -18.58 -24.61
CA ASP A 592 -4.30 -17.78 -23.51
C ASP A 592 -4.41 -16.32 -23.94
N TYR A 593 -5.52 -15.69 -23.58
CA TYR A 593 -5.77 -14.27 -23.71
C TYR A 593 -6.30 -13.73 -22.38
N SER A 594 -5.70 -12.66 -21.85
CA SER A 594 -6.15 -12.08 -20.60
C SER A 594 -5.94 -10.55 -20.56
N THR A 595 -7.03 -9.84 -20.28
CA THR A 595 -7.06 -8.39 -20.02
C THR A 595 -7.44 -8.07 -18.58
N LEU A 596 -7.33 -9.06 -17.67
CA LEU A 596 -7.68 -8.90 -16.27
C LEU A 596 -6.82 -7.82 -15.61
N ASP A 597 -7.45 -6.95 -14.83
CA ASP A 597 -6.78 -5.87 -14.09
C ASP A 597 -5.85 -6.41 -12.99
N ARG A 598 -6.16 -7.58 -12.43
CA ARG A 598 -5.36 -8.26 -11.41
C ARG A 598 -5.56 -9.78 -11.47
N PRO A 599 -4.51 -10.57 -11.11
CA PRO A 599 -4.59 -12.03 -11.21
C PRO A 599 -5.45 -12.67 -10.10
N VAL A 600 -5.58 -12.02 -8.95
CA VAL A 600 -6.36 -12.51 -7.79
C VAL A 600 -7.49 -11.53 -7.52
N PHE A 601 -8.73 -12.03 -7.46
CA PHE A 601 -9.95 -11.23 -7.32
C PHE A 601 -10.06 -10.11 -8.38
N PRO A 602 -10.07 -10.46 -9.69
CA PRO A 602 -10.20 -9.47 -10.74
C PRO A 602 -11.52 -8.70 -10.63
N THR A 603 -11.48 -7.39 -10.91
CA THR A 603 -12.67 -6.55 -10.87
C THR A 603 -13.20 -6.19 -12.25
N LYS A 604 -12.33 -6.24 -13.27
CA LYS A 604 -12.70 -5.96 -14.67
C LYS A 604 -11.79 -6.70 -15.63
N GLY A 605 -12.27 -6.87 -16.87
CA GLY A 605 -11.55 -7.50 -17.95
C GLY A 605 -12.07 -8.90 -18.26
N MET A 606 -11.39 -9.60 -19.14
CA MET A 606 -11.76 -10.94 -19.56
C MET A 606 -10.54 -11.85 -19.67
N SER A 607 -10.76 -13.16 -19.53
CA SER A 607 -9.76 -14.17 -19.82
C SER A 607 -10.38 -15.28 -20.65
N HIS A 608 -9.66 -15.74 -21.66
CA HIS A 608 -10.01 -16.87 -22.51
C HIS A 608 -8.82 -17.79 -22.62
N SER A 609 -9.02 -19.09 -22.50
CA SER A 609 -7.99 -20.08 -22.80
C SER A 609 -8.55 -21.21 -23.65
N VAL A 610 -7.72 -21.70 -24.54
CA VAL A 610 -7.96 -22.92 -25.35
C VAL A 610 -6.78 -23.85 -25.13
N ASP A 611 -7.05 -25.03 -24.61
CA ASP A 611 -6.08 -26.10 -24.42
C ASP A 611 -6.45 -27.28 -25.33
N ALA A 612 -5.56 -27.70 -26.22
CA ALA A 612 -5.73 -28.84 -27.06
C ALA A 612 -4.69 -29.92 -26.73
N THR A 613 -5.13 -31.17 -26.68
CA THR A 613 -4.26 -32.34 -26.48
C THR A 613 -4.52 -33.31 -27.62
N ILE A 614 -3.45 -33.77 -28.24
CA ILE A 614 -3.49 -34.81 -29.26
C ILE A 614 -2.64 -35.97 -28.74
N GLY A 615 -3.30 -37.07 -28.40
CA GLY A 615 -2.66 -38.29 -27.90
C GLY A 615 -2.41 -39.29 -29.02
N PHE A 616 -1.27 -39.98 -28.94
CA PHE A 616 -0.87 -41.04 -29.85
C PHE A 616 -0.29 -42.19 -29.03
N GLY A 617 -0.22 -43.37 -29.58
CA GLY A 617 0.35 -44.55 -28.96
C GLY A 617 -0.71 -45.61 -28.72
N ASP A 618 -0.76 -46.15 -27.50
CA ASP A 618 -1.76 -47.18 -27.16
C ASP A 618 -3.18 -46.56 -27.02
N ALA A 619 -3.25 -45.22 -26.84
CA ALA A 619 -4.52 -44.49 -26.81
C ALA A 619 -4.46 -43.30 -27.73
N ASP A 620 -5.18 -43.35 -28.85
CA ASP A 620 -5.35 -42.25 -29.80
C ASP A 620 -6.58 -41.43 -29.44
N TYR A 621 -6.36 -40.17 -29.07
CA TYR A 621 -7.48 -39.26 -28.77
C TYR A 621 -7.16 -37.80 -29.05
N GLN A 622 -8.21 -37.03 -29.19
CA GLN A 622 -8.14 -35.57 -29.29
C GLN A 622 -9.05 -34.95 -28.25
N LYS A 623 -8.52 -33.96 -27.54
CA LYS A 623 -9.25 -33.23 -26.51
C LYS A 623 -9.03 -31.75 -26.67
N ALA A 624 -10.11 -30.97 -26.65
CA ALA A 624 -10.04 -29.52 -26.62
C ALA A 624 -10.88 -28.98 -25.45
N ILE A 625 -10.29 -28.06 -24.71
CA ILE A 625 -10.95 -27.41 -23.56
C ILE A 625 -10.90 -25.92 -23.80
N TYR A 626 -12.05 -25.27 -23.78
CA TYR A 626 -12.18 -23.83 -23.75
C TYR A 626 -12.64 -23.37 -22.38
N ARG A 627 -12.01 -22.31 -21.86
CA ARG A 627 -12.44 -21.61 -20.63
C ARG A 627 -12.55 -20.13 -20.93
N GLY A 628 -13.65 -19.51 -20.52
CA GLY A 628 -13.88 -18.08 -20.66
C GLY A 628 -14.43 -17.49 -19.38
N ASN A 629 -13.84 -16.38 -18.93
CA ASN A 629 -14.31 -15.62 -17.79
C ASN A 629 -14.36 -14.12 -18.18
N VAL A 630 -15.43 -13.44 -17.77
CA VAL A 630 -15.61 -12.00 -17.97
C VAL A 630 -15.98 -11.39 -16.62
N TYR A 631 -15.29 -10.32 -16.25
CA TYR A 631 -15.52 -9.58 -15.01
C TYR A 631 -15.96 -8.16 -15.38
N TYR A 632 -17.10 -7.78 -14.85
CA TYR A 632 -17.68 -6.46 -15.08
C TYR A 632 -18.22 -5.91 -13.74
N PRO A 633 -17.81 -4.71 -13.33
CA PRO A 633 -18.34 -4.11 -12.11
C PRO A 633 -19.79 -3.68 -12.34
N ILE A 634 -20.71 -4.27 -11.59
CA ILE A 634 -22.14 -3.96 -11.66
C ILE A 634 -22.45 -2.74 -10.79
N TYR A 635 -21.83 -2.65 -9.62
CA TYR A 635 -21.97 -1.55 -8.68
C TYR A 635 -20.69 -1.46 -7.84
N LYS A 636 -20.21 -0.26 -7.53
CA LYS A 636 -18.93 0.09 -6.84
C LYS A 636 -17.99 -1.08 -6.46
N ASP A 637 -18.43 -2.00 -5.61
CA ASP A 637 -17.63 -3.14 -5.11
C ASP A 637 -18.30 -4.50 -5.40
N VAL A 638 -19.32 -4.55 -6.24
CA VAL A 638 -20.00 -5.78 -6.68
C VAL A 638 -19.62 -6.09 -8.13
N ILE A 639 -19.03 -7.29 -8.31
CA ILE A 639 -18.52 -7.79 -9.59
C ILE A 639 -19.41 -8.92 -10.07
#